data_c318bfb9d69bbc5292738998b78a03db
#
_entry.id   c318bfb9d69bbc5292738998b78a03db
#
_cell.length_a   1.000
_cell.length_b   1.000
_cell.length_c   1.000
_cell.angle_alpha   90.00
_cell.angle_beta   90.00
_cell.angle_gamma   90.00
#
_symmetry.space_group_name_H-M   'P 1'
#
loop_
_entity.id
_entity.type
_entity.pdbx_description
1 polymer ?
#
loop_
_entity_poly.entity_id
_entity_poly.type
_entity_poly.pdbx_seq_one_letter_code
_entity_poly.pdbx_strand_id
1 'polypeptide(L)'
;MAMEERSTRIYRQQQMLSKEALTEIENLCIHEQPAYCVAACPFKLDAKQMVRAVAGGDFAKALALYEKITPFVHILSAGCEAPCEQKCKLCEAGEGIAIHELERAVARFGKSPKNKGLLRFKKRKSVAIFGSSLFSLFLAGELAKKAYPLTIYCDEPDAAAFVAAGASFLDSDGLNAEVETLQSMDITFRFGTKLTAQLFEQKKTAYDIVGASPRLLSGFWPGFEVDEATMLCKEVQVISTPVGAQGVLASLFGAKKAALTVDRLAQNLDPRSSRGDEGASETALITNMDSVAGSCRIHCEKEGYTKEDAITEAKRCIQCSCTECVKGCVYLQHYKKYPKVLTREIYNNVSIIMGDHMMNKPINSCALCGQCAVVCPNGYDMADICLMARRNMVTTDKMPLAPHEFALLDQMFSNEEAFLCKPQPGFAKSKYVFFPGCQAAAIAPDTVRAVYLDLSSRLEGGVALLLGCCGAISEWAGRYQMYDEAVAFIDARLKELGNPAVIAGCPTCKKMLSQHYDGEIVGIWDVLEEIGLPKGAQKISRPVAMHDSCGARGDAHTQQTIRKLAGKLGCELVETEFSGDTSPCCGYGGLVMYANREVAHEMAQMCVNRTDAPYITYCMACRDRFAREGRESRHILELIYGTNAGEPPDISEKRYNRLMLKNGLLHEIWGEEILEMTCEFPITFMPEALKLMDDRMILKEDVIKVMESFRETEEAIFDSESGLMITRKRIGNVTFWVKYEEQDGGYLIHSAYSHRMKIDSSQ
;
A
#
# COMPACT_ATOMS: atom_id res chain seq x y z
N MET A 1 20.68 26.98 -4.49
CA MET A 1 19.91 26.09 -3.59
C MET A 1 18.81 25.35 -4.34
N ALA A 2 17.77 25.96 -4.89
CA ALA A 2 16.68 25.22 -5.58
C ALA A 2 17.15 24.37 -6.78
N MET A 3 18.09 24.85 -7.60
CA MET A 3 18.66 24.05 -8.70
C MET A 3 19.56 22.90 -8.24
N GLU A 4 20.28 23.05 -7.13
CA GLU A 4 21.12 22.00 -6.55
C GLU A 4 20.26 20.92 -5.89
N GLU A 5 19.21 21.28 -5.14
CA GLU A 5 18.25 20.34 -4.58
C GLU A 5 17.49 19.58 -5.70
N ARG A 6 17.18 20.25 -6.79
CA ARG A 6 16.52 19.66 -7.96
C ARG A 6 17.44 18.68 -8.69
N SER A 7 18.69 19.06 -8.93
CA SER A 7 19.74 18.17 -9.51
C SER A 7 19.95 16.94 -8.61
N THR A 8 20.00 17.13 -7.30
CA THR A 8 20.15 16.06 -6.32
C THR A 8 18.92 15.16 -6.28
N ARG A 9 17.72 15.71 -6.44
CA ARG A 9 16.46 14.95 -6.50
C ARG A 9 16.35 14.12 -7.78
N ILE A 10 16.71 14.66 -8.93
CA ILE A 10 16.78 13.93 -10.23
C ILE A 10 17.84 12.82 -10.15
N TYR A 11 19.00 13.10 -9.59
CA TYR A 11 20.08 12.13 -9.42
C TYR A 11 19.66 10.99 -8.46
N ARG A 12 19.02 11.31 -7.33
CA ARG A 12 18.45 10.30 -6.43
C ARG A 12 17.37 9.46 -7.11
N GLN A 13 16.53 10.05 -7.94
CA GLN A 13 15.49 9.33 -8.68
C GLN A 13 16.07 8.37 -9.73
N GLN A 14 17.18 8.71 -10.38
CA GLN A 14 17.90 7.80 -11.29
C GLN A 14 18.58 6.65 -10.53
N GLN A 15 19.12 6.92 -9.35
CA GLN A 15 19.71 5.90 -8.48
C GLN A 15 18.65 4.94 -7.90
N MET A 16 17.43 5.42 -7.59
CA MET A 16 16.35 4.59 -7.00
C MET A 16 15.86 3.47 -7.94
N LEU A 17 16.23 3.46 -9.21
CA LEU A 17 15.97 2.37 -10.14
C LEU A 17 17.10 1.32 -10.18
N SER A 18 18.13 1.48 -9.35
CA SER A 18 19.14 0.44 -9.15
C SER A 18 18.61 -0.68 -8.26
N LYS A 19 19.19 -1.87 -8.38
CA LYS A 19 18.84 -3.02 -7.54
C LYS A 19 19.16 -2.77 -6.05
N GLU A 20 20.24 -2.03 -5.80
CA GLU A 20 20.68 -1.66 -4.44
C GLU A 20 19.67 -0.71 -3.79
N ALA A 21 19.30 0.35 -4.47
CA ALA A 21 18.28 1.30 -4.00
C ALA A 21 16.90 0.63 -3.83
N LEU A 22 16.52 -0.30 -4.72
CA LEU A 22 15.31 -1.10 -4.54
C LEU A 22 15.35 -1.87 -3.22
N THR A 23 16.48 -2.50 -2.90
CA THR A 23 16.64 -3.28 -1.66
C THR A 23 16.51 -2.39 -0.41
N GLU A 24 17.08 -1.18 -0.44
CA GLU A 24 16.95 -0.21 0.64
C GLU A 24 15.49 0.21 0.85
N ILE A 25 14.78 0.53 -0.22
CA ILE A 25 13.36 0.89 -0.17
C ILE A 25 12.53 -0.29 0.35
N GLU A 26 12.75 -1.49 -0.16
CA GLU A 26 12.03 -2.69 0.29
C GLU A 26 12.19 -2.96 1.78
N ASN A 27 13.37 -2.69 2.34
CA ASN A 27 13.65 -2.89 3.75
C ASN A 27 12.91 -1.91 4.68
N LEU A 28 12.40 -0.79 4.15
CA LEU A 28 11.51 0.09 4.91
C LEU A 28 10.16 -0.58 5.23
N CYS A 29 9.72 -1.54 4.40
CA CYS A 29 8.45 -2.22 4.60
C CYS A 29 8.57 -3.38 5.58
N ILE A 30 7.95 -3.24 6.74
CA ILE A 30 7.95 -4.22 7.83
C ILE A 30 6.78 -5.21 7.77
N HIS A 31 5.98 -5.20 6.70
CA HIS A 31 4.80 -6.09 6.58
C HIS A 31 5.17 -7.58 6.62
N GLU A 32 6.30 -7.95 6.02
CA GLU A 32 6.81 -9.33 5.98
C GLU A 32 7.59 -9.74 7.23
N GLN A 33 7.80 -8.83 8.16
CA GLN A 33 8.47 -9.17 9.42
C GLN A 33 7.65 -10.20 10.19
N PRO A 34 8.30 -11.19 10.83
CA PRO A 34 7.61 -12.21 11.60
C PRO A 34 6.83 -11.58 12.76
N ALA A 35 5.64 -12.11 13.06
CA ALA A 35 4.92 -11.74 14.26
C ALA A 35 5.76 -12.01 15.52
N TYR A 36 5.52 -11.28 16.60
CA TYR A 36 6.32 -11.36 17.82
C TYR A 36 6.43 -12.79 18.37
N CYS A 37 5.31 -13.55 18.36
CA CYS A 37 5.28 -14.94 18.77
C CYS A 37 6.10 -15.87 17.84
N VAL A 38 6.11 -15.58 16.54
CA VAL A 38 6.90 -16.33 15.54
C VAL A 38 8.40 -16.04 15.71
N ALA A 39 8.74 -14.77 15.91
CA ALA A 39 10.13 -14.35 16.12
C ALA A 39 10.73 -14.96 17.41
N ALA A 40 9.96 -14.98 18.48
CA ALA A 40 10.37 -15.53 19.78
C ALA A 40 10.51 -17.06 19.79
N CYS A 41 9.85 -17.76 18.84
CA CYS A 41 9.96 -19.22 18.76
C CYS A 41 11.32 -19.63 18.15
N PRO A 42 12.12 -20.48 18.85
CA PRO A 42 13.41 -20.95 18.31
C PRO A 42 13.26 -21.72 16.99
N PHE A 43 12.10 -22.29 16.74
CA PHE A 43 11.80 -23.08 15.55
C PHE A 43 11.05 -22.31 14.46
N LYS A 44 10.78 -21.01 14.70
CA LYS A 44 9.98 -20.17 13.78
C LYS A 44 8.63 -20.81 13.45
N LEU A 45 7.98 -21.44 14.44
CA LEU A 45 6.61 -21.89 14.30
C LEU A 45 5.74 -20.74 13.84
N ASP A 46 4.99 -20.91 12.76
CA ASP A 46 3.98 -19.93 12.37
C ASP A 46 2.77 -19.97 13.33
N ALA A 47 3.04 -19.57 14.59
CA ALA A 47 2.03 -19.53 15.65
C ALA A 47 0.83 -18.68 15.27
N LYS A 48 1.03 -17.61 14.50
CA LYS A 48 -0.04 -16.76 13.99
C LYS A 48 -1.01 -17.53 13.08
N GLN A 49 -0.49 -18.31 12.12
CA GLN A 49 -1.32 -19.14 11.26
C GLN A 49 -1.94 -20.32 12.01
N MET A 50 -1.21 -20.92 12.95
CA MET A 50 -1.72 -21.98 13.82
C MET A 50 -2.93 -21.50 14.61
N VAL A 51 -2.81 -20.36 15.31
CA VAL A 51 -3.90 -19.75 16.07
C VAL A 51 -5.08 -19.38 15.16
N ARG A 52 -4.82 -18.87 13.97
CA ARG A 52 -5.87 -18.59 12.98
C ARG A 52 -6.63 -19.85 12.55
N ALA A 53 -5.92 -20.95 12.34
CA ALA A 53 -6.54 -22.24 11.99
C ALA A 53 -7.43 -22.74 13.13
N VAL A 54 -6.97 -22.67 14.39
CA VAL A 54 -7.75 -23.04 15.57
C VAL A 54 -9.00 -22.14 15.70
N ALA A 55 -8.87 -20.83 15.51
CA ALA A 55 -9.99 -19.88 15.53
C ALA A 55 -11.08 -20.23 14.51
N GLY A 56 -10.69 -20.82 13.38
CA GLY A 56 -11.59 -21.35 12.35
C GLY A 56 -12.07 -22.80 12.60
N GLY A 57 -11.68 -23.43 13.71
CA GLY A 57 -12.01 -24.83 14.04
C GLY A 57 -11.21 -25.89 13.24
N ASP A 58 -10.22 -25.49 12.46
CA ASP A 58 -9.40 -26.37 11.63
C ASP A 58 -8.15 -26.86 12.39
N PHE A 59 -8.36 -27.77 13.34
CA PHE A 59 -7.29 -28.38 14.14
C PHE A 59 -6.34 -29.23 13.30
N ALA A 60 -6.80 -29.79 12.17
CA ALA A 60 -5.94 -30.60 11.30
C ALA A 60 -4.90 -29.72 10.60
N LYS A 61 -5.31 -28.55 10.11
CA LYS A 61 -4.40 -27.55 9.51
C LYS A 61 -3.42 -27.00 10.55
N ALA A 62 -3.89 -26.74 11.75
CA ALA A 62 -3.05 -26.28 12.86
C ALA A 62 -2.00 -27.32 13.22
N LEU A 63 -2.38 -28.61 13.31
CA LEU A 63 -1.47 -29.73 13.57
C LEU A 63 -0.41 -29.86 12.47
N ALA A 64 -0.80 -29.75 11.20
CA ALA A 64 0.14 -29.83 10.07
C ALA A 64 1.23 -28.75 10.11
N LEU A 65 0.96 -27.57 10.69
CA LEU A 65 1.98 -26.53 10.92
C LEU A 65 2.93 -26.93 12.05
N TYR A 66 2.41 -27.56 13.10
CA TYR A 66 3.16 -27.98 14.26
C TYR A 66 4.07 -29.21 13.97
N GLU A 67 3.58 -30.19 13.20
CA GLU A 67 4.33 -31.36 12.73
C GLU A 67 5.55 -31.03 11.88
N LYS A 68 5.59 -29.84 11.27
CA LYS A 68 6.79 -29.35 10.56
C LYS A 68 7.97 -29.17 11.50
N ILE A 69 7.71 -28.84 12.77
CA ILE A 69 8.76 -28.60 13.77
C ILE A 69 9.36 -29.93 14.22
N THR A 70 8.52 -30.87 14.63
CA THR A 70 8.94 -32.18 15.09
C THR A 70 7.85 -33.22 14.86
N PRO A 71 8.16 -34.51 14.65
CA PRO A 71 7.15 -35.58 14.63
C PRO A 71 6.58 -35.87 16.04
N PHE A 72 7.31 -35.48 17.10
CA PHE A 72 6.93 -35.72 18.50
C PHE A 72 6.09 -34.55 19.04
N VAL A 73 4.86 -34.47 18.57
CA VAL A 73 3.96 -33.35 18.80
C VAL A 73 3.52 -33.25 20.25
N HIS A 74 3.22 -34.40 20.89
CA HIS A 74 2.77 -34.43 22.29
C HIS A 74 3.90 -34.07 23.26
N ILE A 75 5.14 -34.48 22.97
CA ILE A 75 6.29 -34.06 23.80
C ILE A 75 6.49 -32.56 23.71
N LEU A 76 6.47 -31.99 22.50
CA LEU A 76 6.67 -30.56 22.32
C LEU A 76 5.52 -29.76 22.95
N SER A 77 4.26 -30.14 22.71
CA SER A 77 3.11 -29.41 23.24
C SER A 77 2.94 -29.52 24.76
N ALA A 78 3.41 -30.61 25.37
CA ALA A 78 3.34 -30.75 26.83
C ALA A 78 4.50 -30.06 27.57
N GLY A 79 5.67 -29.97 26.95
CA GLY A 79 6.88 -29.49 27.61
C GLY A 79 7.49 -28.20 27.01
N CYS A 80 6.75 -27.49 26.14
CA CYS A 80 7.21 -26.22 25.59
C CYS A 80 7.18 -25.15 26.69
N GLU A 81 8.29 -24.46 26.86
CA GLU A 81 8.43 -23.33 27.81
C GLU A 81 7.75 -22.05 27.34
N ALA A 82 7.12 -22.06 26.16
CA ALA A 82 6.29 -21.02 25.55
C ALA A 82 6.85 -19.58 25.57
N PRO A 83 8.09 -19.31 25.12
CA PRO A 83 8.64 -17.96 25.10
C PRO A 83 7.84 -16.99 24.23
N CYS A 84 7.05 -17.52 23.30
CA CYS A 84 6.16 -16.76 22.42
C CYS A 84 5.01 -16.07 23.16
N GLU A 85 4.53 -16.62 24.28
CA GLU A 85 3.47 -16.01 25.09
C GLU A 85 3.91 -14.71 25.76
N GLN A 86 5.14 -14.68 26.27
CA GLN A 86 5.73 -13.48 26.92
C GLN A 86 5.95 -12.33 25.93
N LYS A 87 6.09 -12.66 24.65
CA LYS A 87 6.27 -11.68 23.56
C LYS A 87 4.96 -11.39 22.81
N CYS A 88 3.84 -11.93 23.25
CA CYS A 88 2.55 -11.66 22.62
C CYS A 88 2.19 -10.17 22.77
N LYS A 89 1.96 -9.49 21.64
CA LYS A 89 1.66 -8.05 21.62
C LYS A 89 0.38 -7.70 22.40
N LEU A 90 -0.57 -8.63 22.49
CA LEU A 90 -1.80 -8.44 23.24
C LEU A 90 -1.57 -8.23 24.76
N CYS A 91 -0.40 -8.62 25.29
CA CYS A 91 0.00 -8.32 26.68
C CYS A 91 0.05 -6.82 27.00
N GLU A 92 0.14 -5.95 26.00
CA GLU A 92 0.11 -4.49 26.20
C GLU A 92 -1.30 -3.95 26.49
N ALA A 93 -2.33 -4.67 26.07
CA ALA A 93 -3.74 -4.27 26.26
C ALA A 93 -4.46 -5.14 27.30
N GLY A 94 -3.90 -6.30 27.67
CA GLY A 94 -4.53 -7.24 28.59
C GLY A 94 -3.66 -8.49 28.78
N GLU A 95 -4.26 -9.68 28.71
CA GLU A 95 -3.52 -10.94 28.79
C GLU A 95 -3.21 -11.48 27.38
N GLY A 96 -1.94 -11.88 27.17
CA GLY A 96 -1.49 -12.50 25.92
C GLY A 96 -2.27 -13.80 25.61
N ILE A 97 -2.18 -14.23 24.36
CA ILE A 97 -2.79 -15.51 23.94
C ILE A 97 -2.11 -16.68 24.66
N ALA A 98 -2.91 -17.61 25.17
CA ALA A 98 -2.42 -18.86 25.77
C ALA A 98 -1.97 -19.86 24.70
N ILE A 99 -0.85 -19.56 24.02
CA ILE A 99 -0.36 -20.31 22.86
C ILE A 99 -0.04 -21.75 23.28
N HIS A 100 0.55 -21.94 24.46
CA HIS A 100 0.88 -23.26 24.97
C HIS A 100 -0.36 -24.17 25.14
N GLU A 101 -1.44 -23.64 25.71
CA GLU A 101 -2.69 -24.39 25.82
C GLU A 101 -3.34 -24.66 24.43
N LEU A 102 -3.19 -23.74 23.48
CA LEU A 102 -3.63 -23.97 22.11
C LEU A 102 -2.77 -25.07 21.44
N GLU A 103 -1.48 -25.13 21.67
CA GLU A 103 -0.60 -26.21 21.19
C GLU A 103 -1.05 -27.58 21.75
N ARG A 104 -1.38 -27.66 23.04
CA ARG A 104 -1.92 -28.87 23.67
C ARG A 104 -3.27 -29.28 23.05
N ALA A 105 -4.16 -28.32 22.82
CA ALA A 105 -5.43 -28.56 22.15
C ALA A 105 -5.23 -29.04 20.71
N VAL A 106 -4.25 -28.49 19.97
CA VAL A 106 -3.90 -28.91 18.61
C VAL A 106 -3.37 -30.33 18.60
N ALA A 107 -2.51 -30.70 19.54
CA ALA A 107 -2.00 -32.08 19.67
C ALA A 107 -3.13 -33.08 19.99
N ARG A 108 -4.08 -32.70 20.87
CA ARG A 108 -5.19 -33.55 21.32
C ARG A 108 -6.28 -33.72 20.25
N PHE A 109 -6.67 -32.66 19.54
CA PHE A 109 -7.84 -32.64 18.65
C PHE A 109 -7.49 -32.67 17.16
N GLY A 110 -6.26 -32.37 16.79
CA GLY A 110 -5.78 -32.45 15.42
C GLY A 110 -5.71 -33.89 14.94
N LYS A 111 -6.12 -34.13 13.69
CA LYS A 111 -5.96 -35.40 13.03
C LYS A 111 -5.11 -35.20 11.79
N SER A 112 -3.91 -35.78 11.80
CA SER A 112 -3.08 -35.81 10.60
C SER A 112 -3.67 -36.75 9.57
N PRO A 113 -3.87 -36.34 8.31
CA PRO A 113 -4.13 -37.31 7.27
C PRO A 113 -2.90 -38.22 7.20
N LYS A 114 -3.10 -39.55 7.38
CA LYS A 114 -2.02 -40.56 7.27
C LYS A 114 -1.44 -40.46 5.85
N ASN A 115 -0.50 -39.56 5.64
CA ASN A 115 0.24 -39.46 4.40
C ASN A 115 1.08 -40.75 4.30
N LYS A 116 0.72 -41.63 3.39
CA LYS A 116 1.62 -42.67 2.92
C LYS A 116 2.85 -41.97 2.38
N GLY A 117 3.95 -42.03 3.13
CA GLY A 117 5.16 -41.29 2.86
C GLY A 117 5.62 -41.44 1.41
N LEU A 118 5.97 -40.32 0.80
CA LEU A 118 6.77 -40.32 -0.43
C LEU A 118 7.97 -41.27 -0.22
N LEU A 119 8.18 -42.18 -1.16
CA LEU A 119 9.37 -43.03 -1.19
C LEU A 119 10.61 -42.15 -1.06
N ARG A 120 11.24 -42.18 0.11
CA ARG A 120 12.49 -41.44 0.35
C ARG A 120 13.65 -42.38 0.09
N PHE A 121 14.61 -41.96 -0.73
CA PHE A 121 15.84 -42.71 -0.93
C PHE A 121 16.66 -42.71 0.37
N LYS A 122 17.00 -43.90 0.85
CA LYS A 122 17.88 -44.06 2.02
C LYS A 122 19.24 -43.40 1.77
N LYS A 123 19.72 -42.67 2.75
CA LYS A 123 21.06 -42.11 2.76
C LYS A 123 22.10 -43.23 2.86
N ARG A 124 23.32 -42.98 2.36
CA ARG A 124 24.37 -44.01 2.35
C ARG A 124 25.08 -44.15 3.70
N LYS A 125 25.18 -43.05 4.46
CA LYS A 125 25.89 -42.99 5.73
C LYS A 125 25.02 -43.49 6.86
N SER A 126 25.57 -44.40 7.68
CA SER A 126 24.90 -44.98 8.85
C SER A 126 25.12 -44.15 10.11
N VAL A 127 24.09 -44.04 10.95
CA VAL A 127 24.15 -43.29 12.20
C VAL A 127 23.78 -44.19 13.38
N ALA A 128 24.53 -44.10 14.47
CA ALA A 128 24.16 -44.73 15.75
C ALA A 128 23.85 -43.66 16.80
N ILE A 129 22.84 -43.88 17.64
CA ILE A 129 22.55 -43.08 18.82
C ILE A 129 22.64 -43.95 20.07
N PHE A 130 23.33 -43.46 21.09
CA PHE A 130 23.54 -44.19 22.36
C PHE A 130 22.83 -43.50 23.51
N GLY A 131 22.03 -44.22 24.25
CA GLY A 131 21.31 -43.76 25.46
C GLY A 131 20.02 -43.03 25.16
N SER A 132 19.18 -43.03 26.15
CA SER A 132 17.85 -42.38 26.15
C SER A 132 17.93 -40.96 26.73
N SER A 133 17.28 -40.03 26.06
CA SER A 133 17.07 -38.66 26.51
C SER A 133 16.13 -37.94 25.55
N LEU A 134 15.62 -36.78 25.91
CA LEU A 134 14.91 -35.88 24.99
C LEU A 134 15.72 -35.59 23.72
N PHE A 135 17.01 -35.31 23.89
CA PHE A 135 17.92 -35.09 22.76
C PHE A 135 18.01 -36.29 21.84
N SER A 136 18.22 -37.51 22.41
CA SER A 136 18.28 -38.74 21.62
C SER A 136 17.01 -39.01 20.83
N LEU A 137 15.86 -38.80 21.45
CA LEU A 137 14.56 -38.96 20.83
C LEU A 137 14.33 -37.97 19.68
N PHE A 138 14.56 -36.68 19.91
CA PHE A 138 14.42 -35.66 18.88
C PHE A 138 15.42 -35.81 17.74
N LEU A 139 16.68 -36.18 18.05
CA LEU A 139 17.69 -36.47 17.04
C LEU A 139 17.28 -37.65 16.17
N ALA A 140 16.76 -38.70 16.78
CA ALA A 140 16.25 -39.88 16.05
C ALA A 140 15.12 -39.49 15.08
N GLY A 141 14.15 -38.68 15.51
CA GLY A 141 13.08 -38.18 14.67
C GLY A 141 13.57 -37.30 13.50
N GLU A 142 14.50 -36.37 13.75
CA GLU A 142 15.06 -35.54 12.70
C GLU A 142 15.88 -36.33 11.67
N LEU A 143 16.63 -37.34 12.09
CA LEU A 143 17.41 -38.23 11.20
C LEU A 143 16.54 -39.21 10.42
N ALA A 144 15.49 -39.75 11.06
CA ALA A 144 14.51 -40.57 10.39
C ALA A 144 13.74 -39.80 9.31
N LYS A 145 13.35 -38.56 9.57
CA LYS A 145 12.79 -37.65 8.54
C LYS A 145 13.72 -37.49 7.33
N LYS A 146 15.02 -37.56 7.52
CA LYS A 146 16.06 -37.44 6.47
C LYS A 146 16.46 -38.76 5.83
N ALA A 147 15.82 -39.85 6.23
CA ALA A 147 16.05 -41.23 5.74
C ALA A 147 17.48 -41.75 5.95
N TYR A 148 18.12 -41.39 7.06
CA TYR A 148 19.37 -42.02 7.47
C TYR A 148 19.13 -43.44 8.00
N PRO A 149 19.96 -44.46 7.64
CA PRO A 149 20.01 -45.75 8.33
C PRO A 149 20.41 -45.50 9.80
N LEU A 150 19.45 -45.66 10.72
CA LEU A 150 19.60 -45.30 12.11
C LEU A 150 19.49 -46.51 13.03
N THR A 151 20.43 -46.65 13.96
CA THR A 151 20.39 -47.66 15.03
C THR A 151 20.46 -46.96 16.39
N ILE A 152 19.58 -47.32 17.30
CA ILE A 152 19.55 -46.79 18.67
C ILE A 152 19.92 -47.93 19.65
N TYR A 153 20.91 -47.67 20.48
CA TYR A 153 21.32 -48.54 21.58
C TYR A 153 20.89 -47.91 22.89
N CYS A 154 20.11 -48.64 23.70
CA CYS A 154 19.60 -48.11 24.97
C CYS A 154 19.40 -49.21 26.00
N ASP A 155 19.50 -48.85 27.31
CA ASP A 155 19.33 -49.75 28.42
C ASP A 155 17.84 -50.10 28.66
N GLU A 156 16.92 -49.30 28.17
CA GLU A 156 15.47 -49.45 28.34
C GLU A 156 14.99 -50.76 27.64
N PRO A 157 13.98 -51.45 28.24
CA PRO A 157 13.51 -52.72 27.77
C PRO A 157 12.67 -52.63 26.46
N ASP A 158 12.02 -51.49 26.19
CA ASP A 158 11.13 -51.30 25.07
C ASP A 158 10.99 -49.82 24.66
N ALA A 159 10.18 -49.58 23.64
CA ALA A 159 9.96 -48.24 23.10
C ALA A 159 9.23 -47.30 24.08
N ALA A 160 8.31 -47.86 24.88
CA ALA A 160 7.58 -47.04 25.85
C ALA A 160 8.50 -46.55 26.98
N ALA A 161 9.36 -47.40 27.49
CA ALA A 161 10.37 -47.03 28.46
C ALA A 161 11.39 -46.07 27.90
N PHE A 162 11.77 -46.20 26.62
CA PHE A 162 12.68 -45.26 25.94
C PHE A 162 12.07 -43.84 25.83
N VAL A 163 10.79 -43.72 25.42
CA VAL A 163 10.10 -42.45 25.35
C VAL A 163 9.92 -41.87 26.76
N ALA A 164 9.48 -42.68 27.73
CA ALA A 164 9.27 -42.23 29.12
C ALA A 164 10.59 -41.79 29.80
N ALA A 165 11.73 -42.41 29.49
CA ALA A 165 13.03 -41.96 30.02
C ALA A 165 13.45 -40.57 29.54
N GLY A 166 13.02 -40.20 28.33
CA GLY A 166 13.21 -38.85 27.81
C GLY A 166 12.12 -37.86 28.22
N ALA A 167 10.85 -38.29 28.29
CA ALA A 167 9.67 -37.43 28.44
C ALA A 167 8.71 -37.93 29.52
N SER A 168 9.22 -38.05 30.76
CA SER A 168 8.46 -38.54 31.91
C SER A 168 7.27 -37.70 32.35
N PHE A 169 7.11 -36.50 31.79
CA PHE A 169 6.01 -35.56 32.04
C PHE A 169 4.77 -35.81 31.17
N LEU A 170 4.83 -36.75 30.23
CA LEU A 170 3.69 -37.12 29.39
C LEU A 170 2.64 -37.91 30.19
N ASP A 171 1.38 -37.65 29.90
CA ASP A 171 0.28 -38.50 30.30
C ASP A 171 0.28 -39.83 29.47
N SER A 172 -0.59 -40.75 29.84
CA SER A 172 -0.67 -42.08 29.17
C SER A 172 -1.03 -41.98 27.69
N ASP A 173 -1.91 -41.05 27.32
CA ASP A 173 -2.36 -40.88 25.95
C ASP A 173 -1.26 -40.27 25.06
N GLY A 174 -0.60 -39.23 25.57
CA GLY A 174 0.56 -38.61 24.92
C GLY A 174 1.72 -39.61 24.77
N LEU A 175 2.01 -40.41 25.81
CA LEU A 175 3.06 -41.44 25.75
C LEU A 175 2.74 -42.46 24.65
N ASN A 176 1.52 -43.01 24.62
CA ASN A 176 1.11 -43.97 23.60
C ASN A 176 1.22 -43.41 22.18
N ALA A 177 0.76 -42.18 21.98
CA ALA A 177 0.83 -41.51 20.68
C ALA A 177 2.27 -41.31 20.19
N GLU A 178 3.20 -40.98 21.09
CA GLU A 178 4.60 -40.83 20.74
C GLU A 178 5.32 -42.15 20.52
N VAL A 179 4.92 -43.20 21.23
CA VAL A 179 5.41 -44.57 20.98
C VAL A 179 4.97 -45.06 19.59
N GLU A 180 3.70 -44.85 19.20
CA GLU A 180 3.21 -45.16 17.86
C GLU A 180 3.99 -44.36 16.79
N THR A 181 4.20 -43.07 17.05
CA THR A 181 4.99 -42.21 16.17
C THR A 181 6.42 -42.76 15.98
N LEU A 182 7.09 -43.08 17.07
CA LEU A 182 8.45 -43.63 17.05
C LEU A 182 8.52 -45.00 16.31
N GLN A 183 7.56 -45.88 16.57
CA GLN A 183 7.48 -47.18 15.94
C GLN A 183 7.17 -47.13 14.43
N SER A 184 6.52 -46.05 13.98
CA SER A 184 6.24 -45.81 12.55
C SER A 184 7.48 -45.41 11.74
N MET A 185 8.59 -45.08 12.41
CA MET A 185 9.83 -44.65 11.78
C MET A 185 10.73 -45.84 11.43
N ASP A 186 11.52 -45.70 10.36
CA ASP A 186 12.51 -46.71 9.93
C ASP A 186 13.77 -46.61 10.83
N ILE A 187 13.65 -47.09 12.08
CA ILE A 187 14.71 -47.08 13.10
C ILE A 187 14.95 -48.47 13.62
N THR A 188 16.21 -48.88 13.69
CA THR A 188 16.61 -50.15 14.31
C THR A 188 16.91 -49.96 15.78
N PHE A 189 16.13 -50.56 16.68
CA PHE A 189 16.36 -50.49 18.12
C PHE A 189 17.12 -51.70 18.63
N ARG A 190 18.00 -51.48 19.61
CA ARG A 190 18.75 -52.45 20.42
C ARG A 190 18.42 -52.18 21.88
N PHE A 191 17.22 -52.55 22.29
CA PHE A 191 16.72 -52.43 23.65
C PHE A 191 17.47 -53.38 24.63
N GLY A 192 17.45 -53.04 25.92
CA GLY A 192 18.06 -53.82 26.99
C GLY A 192 19.59 -53.95 26.86
N THR A 193 20.21 -53.12 26.04
CA THR A 193 21.68 -53.15 25.84
C THR A 193 22.38 -52.39 26.96
N LYS A 194 23.08 -53.10 27.85
CA LYS A 194 23.86 -52.46 28.92
C LYS A 194 24.96 -51.63 28.29
N LEU A 195 24.81 -50.29 28.37
CA LEU A 195 25.74 -49.35 27.79
C LEU A 195 26.98 -49.21 28.67
N THR A 196 28.16 -49.63 28.16
CA THR A 196 29.48 -49.47 28.80
C THR A 196 30.42 -48.71 27.88
N ALA A 197 31.44 -48.04 28.43
CA ALA A 197 32.44 -47.32 27.63
C ALA A 197 33.12 -48.26 26.58
N GLN A 198 33.35 -49.54 26.95
CA GLN A 198 33.95 -50.53 26.06
C GLN A 198 33.01 -50.85 24.85
N LEU A 199 31.73 -51.10 25.12
CA LEU A 199 30.74 -51.33 24.06
C LEU A 199 30.58 -50.08 23.17
N PHE A 200 30.57 -48.90 23.75
CA PHE A 200 30.47 -47.65 23.01
C PHE A 200 31.65 -47.48 22.04
N GLU A 201 32.88 -47.65 22.48
CA GLU A 201 34.07 -47.54 21.62
C GLU A 201 34.11 -48.63 20.55
N GLN A 202 33.70 -49.87 20.85
CA GLN A 202 33.59 -50.94 19.89
C GLN A 202 32.55 -50.61 18.77
N LYS A 203 31.39 -50.06 19.12
CA LYS A 203 30.30 -49.77 18.15
C LYS A 203 30.53 -48.44 17.42
N LYS A 204 31.21 -47.48 18.01
CA LYS A 204 31.57 -46.19 17.40
C LYS A 204 32.31 -46.41 16.07
N THR A 205 33.19 -47.37 15.96
CA THR A 205 33.95 -47.70 14.73
C THR A 205 33.12 -48.38 13.66
N ALA A 206 31.92 -48.91 14.00
CA ALA A 206 31.04 -49.62 13.08
C ALA A 206 30.05 -48.71 12.34
N TYR A 207 29.95 -47.42 12.70
CA TYR A 207 29.04 -46.46 12.11
C TYR A 207 29.82 -45.24 11.60
N ASP A 208 29.26 -44.59 10.55
CA ASP A 208 29.88 -43.41 9.98
C ASP A 208 29.81 -42.21 10.93
N ILE A 209 28.68 -42.06 11.64
CA ILE A 209 28.43 -40.94 12.57
C ILE A 209 27.78 -41.47 13.84
N VAL A 210 28.18 -40.91 14.98
CA VAL A 210 27.67 -41.34 16.27
C VAL A 210 27.14 -40.16 17.07
N GLY A 211 25.93 -40.31 17.62
CA GLY A 211 25.34 -39.46 18.63
C GLY A 211 25.21 -40.14 19.97
N ALA A 212 25.22 -39.39 21.06
CA ALA A 212 25.03 -39.92 22.40
C ALA A 212 24.22 -39.01 23.28
N SER A 213 23.46 -39.56 24.23
CA SER A 213 22.80 -38.76 25.26
C SER A 213 23.84 -38.02 26.12
N PRO A 214 23.61 -36.77 26.52
CA PRO A 214 24.59 -35.99 27.26
C PRO A 214 24.92 -36.62 28.61
N ARG A 215 23.96 -37.28 29.27
CA ARG A 215 24.16 -37.97 30.54
C ARG A 215 25.09 -39.18 30.37
N LEU A 216 24.91 -39.95 29.31
CA LEU A 216 25.79 -41.08 29.02
C LEU A 216 27.23 -40.62 28.74
N LEU A 217 27.35 -39.59 27.91
CA LEU A 217 28.62 -39.03 27.49
C LEU A 217 29.40 -38.47 28.70
N SER A 218 28.75 -37.77 29.62
CA SER A 218 29.37 -37.26 30.83
C SER A 218 29.82 -38.36 31.81
N GLY A 219 29.11 -39.48 31.80
CA GLY A 219 29.48 -40.66 32.56
C GLY A 219 30.74 -41.35 32.04
N PHE A 220 31.00 -41.34 30.74
CA PHE A 220 32.18 -41.93 30.14
C PHE A 220 33.36 -40.99 30.01
N TRP A 221 33.14 -39.70 29.78
CA TRP A 221 34.17 -38.68 29.63
C TRP A 221 33.78 -37.42 30.45
N PRO A 222 34.07 -37.40 31.75
CA PRO A 222 33.81 -36.23 32.58
C PRO A 222 34.54 -35.01 32.02
N GLY A 223 33.85 -33.89 31.91
CA GLY A 223 34.41 -32.65 31.40
C GLY A 223 34.49 -32.49 29.89
N PHE A 224 33.76 -33.32 29.11
CA PHE A 224 33.67 -33.14 27.65
C PHE A 224 33.04 -31.80 27.29
N GLU A 225 33.56 -31.17 26.26
CA GLU A 225 33.02 -29.93 25.71
C GLU A 225 32.31 -30.15 24.37
N VAL A 226 31.16 -29.52 24.24
CA VAL A 226 30.35 -29.55 23.00
C VAL A 226 30.39 -28.17 22.37
N ASP A 227 30.73 -28.13 21.09
CA ASP A 227 30.58 -26.93 20.28
C ASP A 227 29.07 -26.62 20.09
N GLU A 228 28.58 -25.57 20.73
CA GLU A 228 27.16 -25.19 20.72
C GLU A 228 26.62 -24.86 19.34
N ALA A 229 27.45 -24.47 18.37
CA ALA A 229 27.04 -24.24 17.01
C ALA A 229 26.76 -25.55 16.24
N THR A 230 27.57 -26.58 16.48
CA THR A 230 27.51 -27.84 15.71
C THR A 230 26.99 -29.02 16.50
N MET A 231 26.88 -28.91 17.83
CA MET A 231 26.57 -30.05 18.71
C MET A 231 27.60 -31.19 18.62
N LEU A 232 28.83 -30.91 18.19
CA LEU A 232 29.91 -31.88 18.06
C LEU A 232 30.89 -31.74 19.21
N CYS A 233 31.11 -32.84 19.91
CA CYS A 233 32.24 -32.98 20.81
C CYS A 233 33.47 -33.39 19.98
N LYS A 234 34.41 -32.49 19.78
CA LYS A 234 35.59 -32.69 18.92
C LYS A 234 36.55 -33.73 19.46
N GLU A 235 36.68 -33.79 20.76
CA GLU A 235 37.61 -34.70 21.44
C GLU A 235 37.27 -36.17 21.19
N VAL A 236 35.99 -36.49 21.22
CA VAL A 236 35.53 -37.89 21.05
C VAL A 236 34.80 -38.10 19.72
N GLN A 237 34.68 -37.09 18.87
CA GLN A 237 33.98 -37.13 17.57
C GLN A 237 32.56 -37.70 17.69
N VAL A 238 31.80 -37.20 18.66
CA VAL A 238 30.43 -37.63 18.97
C VAL A 238 29.54 -36.43 19.02
N ILE A 239 28.31 -36.60 18.47
CA ILE A 239 27.28 -35.57 18.50
C ILE A 239 26.49 -35.68 19.79
N SER A 240 26.41 -34.57 20.56
CA SER A 240 25.65 -34.48 21.82
C SER A 240 25.25 -33.01 22.08
N THR A 241 24.44 -32.78 23.11
CA THR A 241 24.21 -31.44 23.68
C THR A 241 25.05 -31.24 24.93
N PRO A 242 25.33 -30.00 25.33
CA PRO A 242 25.90 -29.71 26.65
C PRO A 242 25.06 -30.31 27.79
N VAL A 243 25.68 -30.75 28.86
CA VAL A 243 24.97 -31.35 30.01
C VAL A 243 23.97 -30.40 30.67
N GLY A 244 24.22 -29.10 30.58
CA GLY A 244 23.33 -28.04 31.10
C GLY A 244 22.14 -27.69 30.19
N ALA A 245 22.07 -28.23 28.98
CA ALA A 245 20.95 -28.00 28.07
C ALA A 245 19.72 -28.81 28.52
N GLN A 246 18.94 -28.25 29.44
CA GLN A 246 17.75 -28.87 30.01
C GLN A 246 16.49 -28.28 29.35
N GLY A 247 15.38 -29.03 29.37
CA GLY A 247 14.08 -28.63 28.80
C GLY A 247 13.84 -29.14 27.36
N VAL A 248 12.60 -29.03 26.96
CA VAL A 248 12.15 -29.56 25.67
C VAL A 248 12.67 -28.72 24.51
N LEU A 249 12.59 -27.37 24.64
CA LEU A 249 13.06 -26.47 23.57
C LEU A 249 14.57 -26.60 23.36
N ALA A 250 15.36 -26.63 24.42
CA ALA A 250 16.81 -26.75 24.32
C ALA A 250 17.22 -28.10 23.69
N SER A 251 16.57 -29.20 24.09
CA SER A 251 16.84 -30.54 23.55
C SER A 251 16.48 -30.66 22.08
N LEU A 252 15.32 -30.15 21.67
CA LEU A 252 14.87 -30.14 20.27
C LEU A 252 15.76 -29.23 19.41
N PHE A 253 16.13 -28.05 19.92
CA PHE A 253 17.01 -27.13 19.22
C PHE A 253 18.40 -27.73 19.00
N GLY A 254 18.96 -28.35 20.03
CA GLY A 254 20.20 -29.12 19.94
C GLY A 254 20.12 -30.26 18.93
N ALA A 255 19.00 -31.02 18.92
CA ALA A 255 18.79 -32.11 17.98
C ALA A 255 18.72 -31.63 16.52
N LYS A 256 18.07 -30.49 16.26
CA LYS A 256 18.03 -29.89 14.90
C LYS A 256 19.41 -29.44 14.43
N LYS A 257 20.18 -28.77 15.29
CA LYS A 257 21.58 -28.41 15.01
C LYS A 257 22.44 -29.66 14.77
N ALA A 258 22.25 -30.69 15.59
CA ALA A 258 22.94 -31.98 15.46
C ALA A 258 22.61 -32.66 14.13
N ALA A 259 21.33 -32.70 13.74
CA ALA A 259 20.90 -33.31 12.48
C ALA A 259 21.49 -32.56 11.25
N LEU A 260 21.66 -31.25 11.32
CA LEU A 260 22.37 -30.49 10.29
C LEU A 260 23.87 -30.82 10.28
N THR A 261 24.49 -30.99 11.43
CA THR A 261 25.88 -31.45 11.54
C THR A 261 26.06 -32.84 10.93
N VAL A 262 25.14 -33.77 11.18
CA VAL A 262 25.14 -35.10 10.51
C VAL A 262 25.10 -34.95 8.98
N ASP A 263 24.22 -34.10 8.45
CA ASP A 263 24.15 -33.84 7.02
C ASP A 263 25.45 -33.29 6.44
N ARG A 264 26.13 -32.40 7.13
CA ARG A 264 27.43 -31.81 6.72
C ARG A 264 28.54 -32.87 6.74
N LEU A 265 28.66 -33.58 7.85
CA LEU A 265 29.63 -34.68 7.98
C LEU A 265 29.41 -35.77 6.93
N ALA A 266 28.15 -36.15 6.68
CA ALA A 266 27.81 -37.14 5.67
C ALA A 266 28.20 -36.74 4.24
N GLN A 267 28.28 -35.44 3.97
CA GLN A 267 28.70 -34.84 2.70
C GLN A 267 30.18 -34.42 2.67
N ASN A 268 30.95 -34.69 3.73
CA ASN A 268 32.33 -34.26 3.93
C ASN A 268 32.49 -32.74 3.89
N LEU A 269 31.50 -32.01 4.38
CA LEU A 269 31.51 -30.53 4.49
C LEU A 269 31.86 -30.11 5.91
N ASP A 270 32.38 -28.89 6.07
CA ASP A 270 32.57 -28.29 7.39
C ASP A 270 31.21 -28.21 8.14
N PRO A 271 31.11 -28.77 9.36
CA PRO A 271 29.92 -28.72 10.18
C PRO A 271 29.38 -27.30 10.46
N ARG A 272 30.24 -26.28 10.38
CA ARG A 272 29.87 -24.86 10.56
C ARG A 272 29.39 -24.19 9.29
N SER A 273 29.56 -24.80 8.10
CA SER A 273 29.20 -24.18 6.83
C SER A 273 27.70 -24.02 6.68
N SER A 274 27.28 -22.90 6.07
CA SER A 274 25.90 -22.62 5.67
C SER A 274 24.86 -22.83 6.80
N ARG A 275 25.22 -22.44 8.02
CA ARG A 275 24.26 -22.29 9.10
C ARG A 275 23.61 -20.92 8.96
N GLY A 276 22.30 -20.91 8.79
CA GLY A 276 21.49 -19.68 8.70
C GLY A 276 21.14 -19.16 10.10
N ASP A 277 20.15 -18.26 10.14
CA ASP A 277 19.61 -17.67 11.38
C ASP A 277 18.85 -18.73 12.19
N GLU A 278 19.59 -19.53 12.95
CA GLU A 278 19.05 -20.54 13.83
C GLU A 278 18.62 -19.92 15.17
N GLY A 279 17.43 -20.28 15.65
CA GLY A 279 16.93 -19.87 16.96
C GLY A 279 15.93 -18.70 16.93
N ALA A 280 15.64 -18.19 18.12
CA ALA A 280 14.78 -17.04 18.28
C ALA A 280 15.45 -15.78 17.71
N SER A 281 14.64 -14.84 17.22
CA SER A 281 15.10 -13.54 16.71
C SER A 281 14.23 -12.42 17.25
N GLU A 282 14.70 -11.22 17.10
CA GLU A 282 13.87 -10.03 17.28
C GLU A 282 13.09 -9.73 16.00
N THR A 283 12.03 -8.96 16.12
CA THR A 283 11.24 -8.50 14.99
C THR A 283 11.17 -6.98 14.99
N ALA A 284 11.28 -6.40 13.81
CA ALA A 284 11.02 -4.98 13.59
C ALA A 284 9.53 -4.68 13.34
N LEU A 285 8.64 -5.68 13.45
CA LEU A 285 7.20 -5.48 13.26
C LEU A 285 6.65 -4.46 14.25
N ILE A 286 5.88 -3.52 13.74
CA ILE A 286 5.08 -2.58 14.54
C ILE A 286 3.62 -2.90 14.27
N THR A 287 2.88 -3.17 15.34
CA THR A 287 1.43 -3.40 15.29
C THR A 287 0.74 -2.29 16.06
N ASN A 288 -0.16 -1.58 15.43
CA ASN A 288 -0.96 -0.55 16.06
C ASN A 288 -1.93 -1.18 17.08
N MET A 289 -1.91 -0.70 18.31
CA MET A 289 -2.71 -1.19 19.45
C MET A 289 -3.84 -0.23 19.85
N ASP A 290 -3.98 0.95 19.23
CA ASP A 290 -4.88 2.02 19.65
C ASP A 290 -6.36 1.60 19.72
N SER A 291 -6.78 0.69 18.85
CA SER A 291 -8.16 0.18 18.81
C SER A 291 -8.34 -1.20 19.42
N VAL A 292 -7.30 -1.75 20.06
CA VAL A 292 -7.34 -3.10 20.64
C VAL A 292 -7.91 -3.06 22.05
N ALA A 293 -9.09 -3.62 22.24
CA ALA A 293 -9.68 -3.78 23.56
C ALA A 293 -8.93 -4.86 24.37
N GLY A 294 -8.63 -4.56 25.63
CA GLY A 294 -8.08 -5.53 26.56
C GLY A 294 -9.05 -6.69 26.80
N SER A 295 -8.53 -7.90 26.89
CA SER A 295 -9.32 -9.10 27.19
C SER A 295 -8.51 -10.08 28.04
N CYS A 296 -9.21 -10.89 28.84
CA CYS A 296 -8.62 -11.93 29.66
C CYS A 296 -8.50 -13.25 28.90
N ARG A 297 -7.55 -14.09 29.27
CA ARG A 297 -7.44 -15.48 28.78
C ARG A 297 -8.67 -16.29 29.15
N ILE A 298 -8.98 -17.28 28.35
CA ILE A 298 -9.94 -18.31 28.73
C ILE A 298 -9.24 -19.20 29.77
N HIS A 299 -9.83 -19.29 30.97
CA HIS A 299 -9.30 -20.18 31.97
C HIS A 299 -9.72 -21.61 31.67
N CYS A 300 -8.78 -22.54 31.72
CA CYS A 300 -9.02 -23.96 31.58
C CYS A 300 -8.93 -24.65 32.96
N GLU A 301 -9.72 -25.73 33.15
CA GLU A 301 -9.55 -26.65 34.23
C GLU A 301 -8.30 -27.53 34.03
N LYS A 302 -8.00 -28.40 34.98
CA LYS A 302 -6.78 -29.24 34.99
C LYS A 302 -6.56 -30.09 33.71
N GLU A 303 -7.62 -30.36 32.95
CA GLU A 303 -7.55 -31.18 31.71
C GLU A 303 -7.19 -30.39 30.45
N GLY A 304 -6.97 -29.08 30.55
CA GLY A 304 -6.69 -28.21 29.40
C GLY A 304 -7.97 -27.77 28.64
N TYR A 305 -7.80 -27.08 27.51
CA TYR A 305 -8.90 -26.55 26.74
C TYR A 305 -9.80 -27.64 26.11
N THR A 306 -11.11 -27.42 26.13
CA THR A 306 -12.05 -28.05 25.18
C THR A 306 -11.82 -27.46 23.77
N LYS A 307 -12.48 -28.04 22.75
CA LYS A 307 -12.41 -27.46 21.38
C LYS A 307 -12.99 -26.05 21.35
N GLU A 308 -14.08 -25.83 22.05
CA GLU A 308 -14.81 -24.57 22.14
C GLU A 308 -13.96 -23.50 22.87
N ASP A 309 -13.30 -23.86 23.96
CA ASP A 309 -12.39 -22.97 24.69
C ASP A 309 -11.20 -22.58 23.80
N ALA A 310 -10.60 -23.54 23.13
CA ALA A 310 -9.49 -23.27 22.22
C ALA A 310 -9.88 -22.35 21.07
N ILE A 311 -11.06 -22.54 20.48
CA ILE A 311 -11.57 -21.65 19.41
C ILE A 311 -11.80 -20.24 19.96
N THR A 312 -12.39 -20.13 21.16
CA THR A 312 -12.68 -18.84 21.80
C THR A 312 -11.39 -18.10 22.16
N GLU A 313 -10.42 -18.78 22.76
CA GLU A 313 -9.10 -18.21 23.04
C GLU A 313 -8.38 -17.77 21.76
N ALA A 314 -8.40 -18.61 20.73
CA ALA A 314 -7.75 -18.31 19.46
C ALA A 314 -8.35 -17.09 18.75
N LYS A 315 -9.64 -16.82 18.89
CA LYS A 315 -10.33 -15.64 18.33
C LYS A 315 -9.87 -14.33 18.96
N ARG A 316 -9.28 -14.34 20.14
CA ARG A 316 -8.70 -13.15 20.78
C ARG A 316 -7.44 -12.64 20.03
N CYS A 317 -6.83 -13.46 19.18
CA CYS A 317 -5.60 -13.12 18.50
C CYS A 317 -5.79 -11.99 17.47
N ILE A 318 -5.10 -10.87 17.68
CA ILE A 318 -5.15 -9.69 16.80
C ILE A 318 -4.42 -9.87 15.46
N GLN A 319 -3.84 -11.04 15.20
CA GLN A 319 -3.14 -11.36 13.95
C GLN A 319 -2.08 -10.33 13.55
N CYS A 320 -1.17 -10.00 14.47
CA CYS A 320 -0.15 -8.97 14.34
C CYS A 320 0.42 -8.82 12.94
N SER A 321 0.29 -7.62 12.38
CA SER A 321 0.81 -7.26 11.05
C SER A 321 0.84 -5.74 10.93
N CYS A 322 1.72 -5.21 10.10
CA CYS A 322 1.69 -3.81 9.72
C CYS A 322 0.82 -3.63 8.47
N THR A 323 -0.32 -2.95 8.61
CA THR A 323 -1.26 -2.64 7.51
C THR A 323 -1.67 -1.17 7.49
N GLU A 324 -0.95 -0.29 8.20
CA GLU A 324 -1.35 1.11 8.39
C GLU A 324 -1.55 1.84 7.05
N CYS A 325 -0.61 1.69 6.12
CA CYS A 325 -0.73 2.29 4.80
C CYS A 325 -1.90 1.71 3.96
N VAL A 326 -2.31 0.46 4.21
CA VAL A 326 -3.41 -0.18 3.47
C VAL A 326 -4.77 0.30 3.97
N LYS A 327 -4.93 0.57 5.29
CA LYS A 327 -6.21 0.98 5.89
C LYS A 327 -6.81 2.25 5.25
N GLY A 328 -5.95 3.23 4.93
CA GLY A 328 -6.35 4.51 4.36
C GLY A 328 -6.17 4.64 2.85
N CYS A 329 -5.65 3.62 2.15
CA CYS A 329 -5.27 3.73 0.75
C CYS A 329 -6.03 2.75 -0.14
N VAL A 330 -7.02 3.26 -0.89
CA VAL A 330 -7.78 2.47 -1.86
C VAL A 330 -6.89 1.83 -2.93
N TYR A 331 -5.85 2.50 -3.39
CA TYR A 331 -4.90 1.95 -4.36
C TYR A 331 -4.31 0.61 -3.89
N LEU A 332 -3.87 0.53 -2.63
CA LEU A 332 -3.32 -0.70 -2.05
C LEU A 332 -4.40 -1.77 -1.82
N GLN A 333 -5.62 -1.35 -1.44
CA GLN A 333 -6.77 -2.24 -1.24
C GLN A 333 -7.25 -2.84 -2.57
N HIS A 334 -7.40 -2.03 -3.61
CA HIS A 334 -7.86 -2.45 -4.94
C HIS A 334 -6.95 -3.53 -5.53
N TYR A 335 -5.62 -3.31 -5.50
CA TYR A 335 -4.66 -4.29 -5.98
C TYR A 335 -4.36 -5.41 -4.98
N LYS A 336 -4.92 -5.37 -3.76
CA LYS A 336 -4.74 -6.38 -2.70
C LYS A 336 -3.27 -6.67 -2.41
N LYS A 337 -2.46 -5.63 -2.42
CA LYS A 337 -1.01 -5.71 -2.26
C LYS A 337 -0.53 -4.65 -1.27
N TYR A 338 0.60 -4.91 -0.65
CA TYR A 338 1.30 -3.94 0.19
C TYR A 338 2.50 -3.34 -0.57
N PRO A 339 3.06 -2.22 -0.12
CA PRO A 339 4.04 -1.43 -0.86
C PRO A 339 5.22 -2.22 -1.40
N LYS A 340 5.84 -3.08 -0.61
CA LYS A 340 7.02 -3.87 -1.00
C LYS A 340 6.79 -4.72 -2.25
N VAL A 341 5.63 -5.39 -2.34
CA VAL A 341 5.29 -6.22 -3.51
C VAL A 341 5.09 -5.36 -4.74
N LEU A 342 4.32 -4.26 -4.61
CA LEU A 342 4.10 -3.34 -5.73
C LEU A 342 5.42 -2.73 -6.24
N THR A 343 6.32 -2.36 -5.34
CA THR A 343 7.62 -1.78 -5.70
C THR A 343 8.46 -2.76 -6.52
N ARG A 344 8.50 -4.05 -6.14
CA ARG A 344 9.18 -5.10 -6.94
C ARG A 344 8.56 -5.26 -8.32
N GLU A 345 7.23 -5.27 -8.39
CA GLU A 345 6.53 -5.41 -9.67
C GLU A 345 6.75 -4.18 -10.56
N ILE A 346 6.74 -2.98 -9.99
CA ILE A 346 7.06 -1.73 -10.68
C ILE A 346 8.50 -1.78 -11.22
N TYR A 347 9.46 -2.15 -10.37
CA TYR A 347 10.86 -2.29 -10.79
C TYR A 347 11.01 -3.27 -11.94
N ASN A 348 10.39 -4.45 -11.83
CA ASN A 348 10.42 -5.45 -12.91
C ASN A 348 9.80 -4.90 -14.20
N ASN A 349 8.70 -4.17 -14.11
CA ASN A 349 8.01 -3.58 -15.26
C ASN A 349 8.87 -2.55 -16.01
N VAL A 350 9.61 -1.70 -15.29
CA VAL A 350 10.38 -0.63 -15.91
C VAL A 350 11.80 -1.07 -16.33
N SER A 351 12.39 -2.05 -15.60
CA SER A 351 13.81 -2.41 -15.74
C SER A 351 14.04 -3.76 -16.42
N ILE A 352 13.12 -4.72 -16.33
CA ILE A 352 13.36 -6.11 -16.76
C ILE A 352 12.43 -6.51 -17.91
N ILE A 353 11.14 -6.15 -17.86
CA ILE A 353 10.15 -6.59 -18.84
C ILE A 353 10.39 -5.92 -20.18
N MET A 354 10.46 -6.73 -21.25
CA MET A 354 10.65 -6.28 -22.65
C MET A 354 9.36 -6.36 -23.48
N GLY A 355 8.32 -7.02 -22.97
CA GLY A 355 7.03 -7.21 -23.63
C GLY A 355 5.92 -6.33 -23.02
N ASP A 356 4.79 -6.93 -22.71
CA ASP A 356 3.62 -6.22 -22.17
C ASP A 356 3.87 -5.69 -20.75
N HIS A 357 3.83 -4.37 -20.63
CA HIS A 357 4.03 -3.65 -19.37
C HIS A 357 2.75 -3.60 -18.54
N MET A 358 2.37 -4.74 -17.94
CA MET A 358 1.12 -4.90 -17.18
C MET A 358 0.99 -3.95 -15.98
N MET A 359 2.11 -3.48 -15.44
CA MET A 359 2.11 -2.53 -14.32
C MET A 359 1.90 -1.07 -14.74
N ASN A 360 1.79 -0.75 -16.04
CA ASN A 360 1.53 0.63 -16.49
C ASN A 360 0.21 1.17 -15.93
N LYS A 361 -0.88 0.39 -15.93
CA LYS A 361 -2.16 0.81 -15.33
C LYS A 361 -2.06 0.97 -13.81
N PRO A 362 -1.52 0.00 -13.02
CA PRO A 362 -1.27 0.19 -11.60
C PRO A 362 -0.39 1.42 -11.27
N ILE A 363 0.72 1.63 -11.97
CA ILE A 363 1.60 2.81 -11.76
C ILE A 363 0.80 4.11 -11.92
N ASN A 364 -0.08 4.19 -12.92
CA ASN A 364 -0.92 5.35 -13.18
C ASN A 364 -2.18 5.44 -12.30
N SER A 365 -2.47 4.42 -11.51
CA SER A 365 -3.60 4.39 -10.56
C SER A 365 -3.27 4.94 -9.17
N CYS A 366 -2.01 5.28 -8.88
CA CYS A 366 -1.63 5.95 -7.65
C CYS A 366 -1.95 7.45 -7.71
N ALA A 367 -2.64 7.97 -6.67
CA ALA A 367 -3.00 9.39 -6.59
C ALA A 367 -1.83 10.31 -6.24
N LEU A 368 -0.64 9.79 -6.01
CA LEU A 368 0.56 10.54 -5.61
C LEU A 368 0.34 11.43 -4.36
N CYS A 369 -0.55 11.00 -3.47
CA CYS A 369 -0.98 11.81 -2.32
C CYS A 369 -0.04 11.77 -1.11
N GLY A 370 0.88 10.81 -1.03
CA GLY A 370 1.85 10.67 0.06
C GLY A 370 1.28 10.22 1.42
N GLN A 371 0.00 9.83 1.53
CA GLN A 371 -0.58 9.36 2.80
C GLN A 371 0.18 8.13 3.34
N CYS A 372 0.57 7.22 2.45
CA CYS A 372 1.30 6.00 2.83
C CYS A 372 2.61 6.30 3.56
N ALA A 373 3.32 7.37 3.19
CA ALA A 373 4.56 7.79 3.85
C ALA A 373 4.29 8.32 5.27
N VAL A 374 3.20 9.08 5.45
CA VAL A 374 2.84 9.68 6.75
C VAL A 374 2.43 8.63 7.77
N VAL A 375 1.62 7.65 7.36
CA VAL A 375 1.13 6.61 8.28
C VAL A 375 2.11 5.45 8.45
N CYS A 376 3.16 5.37 7.62
CA CYS A 376 4.16 4.32 7.72
C CYS A 376 5.18 4.65 8.81
N PRO A 377 5.44 3.75 9.78
CA PRO A 377 6.46 3.98 10.81
C PRO A 377 7.86 4.27 10.25
N ASN A 378 8.14 3.79 9.05
CA ASN A 378 9.45 3.92 8.38
C ASN A 378 9.40 4.87 7.15
N GLY A 379 8.31 5.61 6.97
CA GLY A 379 8.20 6.59 5.88
C GLY A 379 8.18 6.01 4.47
N TYR A 380 7.63 4.81 4.27
CA TYR A 380 7.55 4.18 2.93
C TYR A 380 6.64 4.97 2.00
N ASP A 381 7.18 5.59 0.97
CA ASP A 381 6.45 6.46 0.04
C ASP A 381 6.18 5.81 -1.32
N MET A 382 4.97 5.26 -1.50
CA MET A 382 4.51 4.73 -2.79
C MET A 382 4.27 5.84 -3.83
N ALA A 383 3.97 7.07 -3.39
CA ALA A 383 3.74 8.17 -4.33
C ALA A 383 5.03 8.54 -5.07
N ASP A 384 6.14 8.60 -4.34
CA ASP A 384 7.46 8.88 -4.91
C ASP A 384 7.89 7.77 -5.88
N ILE A 385 7.68 6.50 -5.50
CA ILE A 385 7.98 5.34 -6.36
C ILE A 385 7.17 5.36 -7.66
N CYS A 386 5.84 5.61 -7.57
CA CYS A 386 4.99 5.67 -8.75
C CYS A 386 5.33 6.86 -9.65
N LEU A 387 5.63 8.03 -9.08
CA LEU A 387 6.04 9.20 -9.85
C LEU A 387 7.36 8.97 -10.58
N MET A 388 8.33 8.39 -9.90
CA MET A 388 9.62 8.00 -10.49
C MET A 388 9.44 6.99 -11.63
N ALA A 389 8.58 5.99 -11.45
CA ALA A 389 8.26 5.04 -12.50
C ALA A 389 7.61 5.73 -13.72
N ARG A 390 6.66 6.67 -13.50
CA ARG A 390 6.06 7.46 -14.59
C ARG A 390 7.10 8.26 -15.37
N ARG A 391 8.02 8.92 -14.67
CA ARG A 391 9.12 9.68 -15.31
C ARG A 391 10.04 8.78 -16.12
N ASN A 392 10.39 7.61 -15.57
CA ASN A 392 11.17 6.61 -16.32
C ASN A 392 10.43 6.13 -17.57
N MET A 393 9.13 5.79 -17.44
CA MET A 393 8.32 5.35 -18.57
C MET A 393 8.20 6.43 -19.66
N VAL A 394 8.11 7.70 -19.29
CA VAL A 394 8.13 8.83 -20.25
C VAL A 394 9.49 8.93 -20.95
N THR A 395 10.58 8.87 -20.19
CA THR A 395 11.94 9.00 -20.73
C THR A 395 12.33 7.84 -21.65
N THR A 396 11.75 6.66 -21.43
CA THR A 396 12.03 5.43 -22.20
C THR A 396 10.95 5.10 -23.24
N ASP A 397 10.04 6.04 -23.53
CA ASP A 397 8.90 5.89 -24.46
C ASP A 397 7.97 4.69 -24.17
N LYS A 398 7.90 4.27 -22.90
CA LYS A 398 7.04 3.19 -22.43
C LYS A 398 5.73 3.67 -21.81
N MET A 399 5.56 4.99 -21.65
CA MET A 399 4.32 5.57 -21.14
C MET A 399 3.27 5.60 -22.24
N PRO A 400 2.11 4.91 -22.06
CA PRO A 400 1.00 5.05 -23.01
C PRO A 400 0.46 6.49 -23.00
N LEU A 401 0.18 7.04 -24.17
CA LEU A 401 -0.31 8.43 -24.31
C LEU A 401 -1.71 8.61 -23.70
N ALA A 402 -2.59 7.62 -23.93
CA ALA A 402 -4.02 7.71 -23.61
C ALA A 402 -4.35 8.11 -22.15
N PRO A 403 -3.69 7.60 -21.10
CA PRO A 403 -4.11 7.89 -19.73
C PRO A 403 -4.02 9.35 -19.31
N HIS A 404 -3.12 10.12 -19.92
CA HIS A 404 -2.83 11.49 -19.46
C HIS A 404 -3.08 12.56 -20.52
N GLU A 405 -3.34 12.18 -21.76
CA GLU A 405 -3.41 13.12 -22.89
C GLU A 405 -4.45 14.22 -22.69
N PHE A 406 -5.68 13.84 -22.33
CA PHE A 406 -6.74 14.83 -22.09
C PHE A 406 -6.33 15.85 -21.02
N ALA A 407 -5.80 15.35 -19.90
CA ALA A 407 -5.39 16.24 -18.81
C ALA A 407 -4.25 17.19 -19.19
N LEU A 408 -3.30 16.71 -20.00
CA LEU A 408 -2.19 17.53 -20.50
C LEU A 408 -2.69 18.60 -21.49
N LEU A 409 -3.59 18.25 -22.40
CA LEU A 409 -4.25 19.20 -23.31
C LEU A 409 -5.10 20.23 -22.54
N ASP A 410 -5.76 19.83 -21.45
CA ASP A 410 -6.52 20.74 -20.61
C ASP A 410 -5.61 21.69 -19.80
N GLN A 411 -4.40 21.25 -19.41
CA GLN A 411 -3.37 22.13 -18.86
C GLN A 411 -2.89 23.17 -19.89
N MET A 412 -2.62 22.73 -21.13
CA MET A 412 -2.21 23.63 -22.21
C MET A 412 -3.30 24.68 -22.47
N PHE A 413 -4.56 24.24 -22.64
CA PHE A 413 -5.70 25.13 -22.78
C PHE A 413 -5.80 26.18 -21.66
N SER A 414 -5.50 25.79 -20.42
CA SER A 414 -5.51 26.71 -19.28
C SER A 414 -4.38 27.73 -19.31
N ASN A 415 -3.25 27.43 -19.97
CA ASN A 415 -2.07 28.31 -20.08
C ASN A 415 -1.97 29.00 -21.44
N GLU A 416 -2.91 28.78 -22.34
CA GLU A 416 -3.02 29.39 -23.67
C GLU A 416 -4.34 30.17 -23.81
N GLU A 417 -5.42 29.48 -24.26
CA GLU A 417 -6.70 30.16 -24.59
C GLU A 417 -7.38 30.76 -23.35
N ALA A 418 -7.38 30.04 -22.23
CA ALA A 418 -8.00 30.50 -20.97
C ALA A 418 -7.05 31.27 -20.05
N PHE A 419 -5.82 31.51 -20.49
CA PHE A 419 -4.81 32.25 -19.71
C PHE A 419 -5.14 33.73 -19.60
N LEU A 420 -4.89 34.30 -18.42
CA LEU A 420 -4.95 35.73 -18.16
C LEU A 420 -3.86 36.10 -17.13
N CYS A 421 -3.11 37.15 -17.38
CA CYS A 421 -2.18 37.72 -16.42
C CYS A 421 -2.17 39.25 -16.58
N LYS A 422 -2.87 39.95 -15.67
CA LYS A 422 -2.99 41.41 -15.75
C LYS A 422 -2.90 42.09 -14.37
N PRO A 423 -2.24 43.25 -14.26
CA PRO A 423 -2.30 44.04 -13.05
C PRO A 423 -3.72 44.61 -12.84
N GLN A 424 -4.07 44.95 -11.61
CA GLN A 424 -5.31 45.66 -11.31
C GLN A 424 -5.30 47.02 -12.03
N PRO A 425 -6.42 47.47 -12.62
CA PRO A 425 -6.51 48.80 -13.22
C PRO A 425 -6.08 49.90 -12.24
N GLY A 426 -5.29 50.83 -12.76
CA GLY A 426 -4.72 51.94 -11.94
C GLY A 426 -3.34 51.60 -11.30
N PHE A 427 -2.85 50.37 -11.42
CA PHE A 427 -1.55 49.99 -10.92
C PHE A 427 -0.65 49.50 -12.08
N ALA A 428 0.52 50.10 -12.21
CA ALA A 428 1.53 49.63 -13.16
C ALA A 428 2.15 48.29 -12.72
N LYS A 429 2.25 48.09 -11.40
CA LYS A 429 2.68 46.85 -10.74
C LYS A 429 1.79 46.65 -9.53
N SER A 430 1.34 45.42 -9.32
CA SER A 430 0.52 45.08 -8.16
C SER A 430 1.39 44.45 -7.06
N LYS A 431 1.08 44.78 -5.80
CA LYS A 431 1.76 44.19 -4.65
C LYS A 431 1.44 42.70 -4.50
N TYR A 432 0.24 42.31 -4.89
CA TYR A 432 -0.27 40.94 -4.81
C TYR A 432 -0.70 40.45 -6.19
N VAL A 433 -0.74 39.14 -6.36
CA VAL A 433 -1.41 38.48 -7.48
C VAL A 433 -2.29 37.35 -6.97
N PHE A 434 -3.56 37.33 -7.34
CA PHE A 434 -4.46 36.23 -7.03
C PHE A 434 -4.35 35.13 -8.08
N PHE A 435 -4.00 33.93 -7.63
CA PHE A 435 -3.91 32.71 -8.42
C PHE A 435 -4.95 31.69 -7.92
N PRO A 436 -6.18 31.65 -8.45
CA PRO A 436 -7.25 30.76 -7.97
C PRO A 436 -6.98 29.28 -8.28
N GLY A 437 -6.18 29.01 -9.31
CA GLY A 437 -5.94 27.67 -9.87
C GLY A 437 -6.99 27.27 -10.91
N CYS A 438 -6.57 26.39 -11.84
CA CYS A 438 -7.36 25.99 -13.02
C CYS A 438 -8.69 25.30 -12.68
N GLN A 439 -8.76 24.56 -11.58
CA GLN A 439 -9.99 23.85 -11.20
C GLN A 439 -11.03 24.79 -10.55
N ALA A 440 -10.60 25.82 -9.82
CA ALA A 440 -11.53 26.81 -9.28
C ALA A 440 -12.20 27.63 -10.40
N ALA A 441 -11.42 28.06 -11.38
CA ALA A 441 -11.93 28.77 -12.56
C ALA A 441 -12.90 27.90 -13.41
N ALA A 442 -12.68 26.57 -13.43
CA ALA A 442 -13.49 25.63 -14.20
C ALA A 442 -14.82 25.26 -13.50
N ILE A 443 -14.81 25.15 -12.18
CA ILE A 443 -15.93 24.56 -11.41
C ILE A 443 -16.77 25.66 -10.75
N ALA A 444 -16.15 26.72 -10.26
CA ALA A 444 -16.80 27.79 -9.52
C ALA A 444 -16.36 29.18 -9.99
N PRO A 445 -16.60 29.56 -11.27
CA PRO A 445 -16.16 30.85 -11.82
C PRO A 445 -16.70 32.05 -11.06
N ASP A 446 -17.95 32.01 -10.59
CA ASP A 446 -18.55 33.07 -9.80
C ASP A 446 -17.87 33.27 -8.46
N THR A 447 -17.42 32.17 -7.83
CA THR A 447 -16.64 32.25 -6.59
C THR A 447 -15.28 32.91 -6.84
N VAL A 448 -14.59 32.57 -7.93
CA VAL A 448 -13.31 33.18 -8.31
C VAL A 448 -13.47 34.67 -8.56
N ARG A 449 -14.53 35.06 -9.29
CA ARG A 449 -14.87 36.46 -9.54
C ARG A 449 -15.12 37.23 -8.22
N ALA A 450 -15.96 36.68 -7.32
CA ALA A 450 -16.27 37.29 -6.03
C ALA A 450 -15.02 37.48 -5.15
N VAL A 451 -14.14 36.45 -5.09
CA VAL A 451 -12.86 36.53 -4.37
C VAL A 451 -11.99 37.61 -4.94
N TYR A 452 -11.80 37.69 -6.26
CA TYR A 452 -10.93 38.68 -6.88
C TYR A 452 -11.44 40.12 -6.62
N LEU A 453 -12.75 40.37 -6.74
CA LEU A 453 -13.34 41.67 -6.48
C LEU A 453 -13.20 42.08 -5.01
N ASP A 454 -13.37 41.17 -4.07
CA ASP A 454 -13.18 41.43 -2.64
C ASP A 454 -11.72 41.77 -2.33
N LEU A 455 -10.78 40.96 -2.79
CA LEU A 455 -9.34 41.21 -2.57
C LEU A 455 -8.89 42.53 -3.17
N SER A 456 -9.31 42.82 -4.41
CA SER A 456 -8.97 44.05 -5.12
C SER A 456 -9.49 45.32 -4.42
N SER A 457 -10.61 45.20 -3.68
CA SER A 457 -11.21 46.32 -2.95
C SER A 457 -10.63 46.54 -1.56
N ARG A 458 -10.05 45.48 -0.93
CA ARG A 458 -9.64 45.49 0.48
C ARG A 458 -8.14 45.52 0.70
N LEU A 459 -7.35 45.07 -0.28
CA LEU A 459 -5.90 45.01 -0.15
C LEU A 459 -5.25 46.24 -0.78
N GLU A 460 -4.42 46.93 0.00
CA GLU A 460 -3.66 48.08 -0.47
C GLU A 460 -2.46 47.68 -1.33
N GLY A 461 -2.19 48.42 -2.40
CA GLY A 461 -1.07 48.19 -3.32
C GLY A 461 -1.44 47.36 -4.57
N GLY A 462 -2.72 47.06 -4.74
CA GLY A 462 -3.28 46.43 -5.91
C GLY A 462 -3.10 44.89 -5.94
N VAL A 463 -4.08 44.22 -6.55
CA VAL A 463 -4.12 42.77 -6.71
C VAL A 463 -4.20 42.44 -8.20
N ALA A 464 -3.14 41.92 -8.79
CA ALA A 464 -3.16 41.37 -10.14
C ALA A 464 -3.97 40.07 -10.18
N LEU A 465 -4.48 39.70 -11.35
CA LEU A 465 -5.13 38.42 -11.57
C LEU A 465 -4.29 37.55 -12.49
N LEU A 466 -4.05 36.30 -12.09
CA LEU A 466 -3.42 35.29 -12.91
C LEU A 466 -4.33 34.05 -13.00
N LEU A 467 -4.96 33.84 -14.17
CA LEU A 467 -5.70 32.61 -14.50
C LEU A 467 -4.78 31.70 -15.28
N GLY A 468 -4.60 30.46 -14.81
CA GLY A 468 -3.72 29.49 -15.45
C GLY A 468 -3.61 28.21 -14.61
N CYS A 469 -2.73 27.31 -15.06
CA CYS A 469 -2.42 26.04 -14.38
C CYS A 469 -0.99 26.07 -13.82
N CYS A 470 -0.81 25.64 -12.58
CA CYS A 470 0.49 25.58 -11.88
C CYS A 470 1.44 24.48 -12.37
N GLY A 471 1.07 23.70 -13.39
CA GLY A 471 1.91 22.60 -13.90
C GLY A 471 1.78 21.26 -13.18
N ALA A 472 0.98 21.15 -12.13
CA ALA A 472 0.82 19.92 -11.36
C ALA A 472 0.41 18.71 -12.23
N ILE A 473 -0.33 18.93 -13.30
CA ILE A 473 -0.79 17.90 -14.24
C ILE A 473 0.39 17.24 -14.96
N SER A 474 1.28 18.04 -15.53
CA SER A 474 2.48 17.54 -16.22
C SER A 474 3.46 16.88 -15.23
N GLU A 475 3.60 17.40 -14.03
CA GLU A 475 4.38 16.75 -12.97
C GLU A 475 3.81 15.37 -12.62
N TRP A 476 2.50 15.27 -12.37
CA TRP A 476 1.84 14.00 -12.05
C TRP A 476 1.87 12.99 -13.20
N ALA A 477 1.90 13.46 -14.45
CA ALA A 477 2.07 12.60 -15.63
C ALA A 477 3.50 12.08 -15.80
N GLY A 478 4.45 12.55 -15.00
CA GLY A 478 5.87 12.24 -15.14
C GLY A 478 6.58 13.00 -16.27
N ARG A 479 5.94 14.01 -16.86
CA ARG A 479 6.45 14.82 -17.97
C ARG A 479 7.19 16.04 -17.45
N TYR A 480 8.37 15.82 -16.90
CA TYR A 480 9.16 16.85 -16.21
C TYR A 480 9.52 18.03 -17.10
N GLN A 481 9.76 17.84 -18.41
CA GLN A 481 10.05 18.93 -19.35
C GLN A 481 8.85 19.88 -19.51
N MET A 482 7.65 19.32 -19.74
CA MET A 482 6.41 20.13 -19.80
C MET A 482 6.11 20.82 -18.47
N TYR A 483 6.48 20.21 -17.36
CA TYR A 483 6.37 20.82 -16.06
C TYR A 483 7.34 22.01 -15.92
N ASP A 484 8.59 21.84 -16.32
CA ASP A 484 9.60 22.91 -16.30
C ASP A 484 9.20 24.09 -17.19
N GLU A 485 8.65 23.81 -18.37
CA GLU A 485 8.12 24.82 -19.29
C GLU A 485 6.94 25.60 -18.66
N ALA A 486 5.97 24.88 -18.04
CA ALA A 486 4.83 25.51 -17.37
C ALA A 486 5.26 26.38 -16.19
N VAL A 487 6.22 25.93 -15.41
CA VAL A 487 6.79 26.70 -14.29
C VAL A 487 7.52 27.95 -14.80
N ALA A 488 8.39 27.79 -15.79
CA ALA A 488 9.13 28.90 -16.39
C ALA A 488 8.18 29.95 -17.00
N PHE A 489 7.08 29.50 -17.62
CA PHE A 489 6.06 30.39 -18.17
C PHE A 489 5.38 31.21 -17.06
N ILE A 490 4.93 30.61 -15.98
CA ILE A 490 4.31 31.33 -14.85
C ILE A 490 5.31 32.28 -14.18
N ASP A 491 6.54 31.82 -13.95
CA ASP A 491 7.61 32.62 -13.34
C ASP A 491 7.92 33.89 -14.17
N ALA A 492 7.97 33.76 -15.50
CA ALA A 492 8.16 34.91 -16.39
C ALA A 492 7.04 35.95 -16.24
N ARG A 493 5.77 35.49 -16.14
CA ARG A 493 4.62 36.38 -15.95
C ARG A 493 4.63 37.08 -14.57
N LEU A 494 5.04 36.39 -13.53
CA LEU A 494 5.19 36.95 -12.20
C LEU A 494 6.31 38.02 -12.16
N LYS A 495 7.41 37.77 -12.89
CA LYS A 495 8.49 38.78 -13.05
C LYS A 495 8.01 40.03 -13.80
N GLU A 496 7.23 39.87 -14.87
CA GLU A 496 6.62 41.00 -15.59
C GLU A 496 5.71 41.87 -14.67
N LEU A 497 5.00 41.22 -13.75
CA LEU A 497 4.20 41.92 -12.73
C LEU A 497 5.03 42.53 -11.60
N GLY A 498 6.35 42.36 -11.57
CA GLY A 498 7.26 42.89 -10.57
C GLY A 498 7.46 42.01 -9.33
N ASN A 499 7.32 40.71 -9.46
CA ASN A 499 7.43 39.69 -8.39
C ASN A 499 6.46 39.96 -7.22
N PRO A 500 5.13 40.02 -7.45
CA PRO A 500 4.15 40.22 -6.40
C PRO A 500 4.08 39.04 -5.43
N ALA A 501 3.57 39.26 -4.21
CA ALA A 501 3.19 38.15 -3.34
C ALA A 501 2.02 37.39 -3.96
N VAL A 502 2.15 36.06 -4.09
CA VAL A 502 1.13 35.18 -4.71
C VAL A 502 0.11 34.75 -3.67
N ILE A 503 -1.17 35.08 -3.88
CA ILE A 503 -2.30 34.60 -3.09
C ILE A 503 -2.86 33.35 -3.80
N ALA A 504 -2.53 32.20 -3.31
CA ALA A 504 -2.95 30.92 -3.90
C ALA A 504 -4.34 30.49 -3.40
N GLY A 505 -5.28 30.25 -4.32
CA GLY A 505 -6.64 29.77 -4.03
C GLY A 505 -6.75 28.24 -3.89
N CYS A 506 -5.66 27.49 -4.11
CA CYS A 506 -5.63 26.04 -4.08
C CYS A 506 -4.38 25.54 -3.34
N PRO A 507 -4.52 24.57 -2.40
CA PRO A 507 -3.35 24.05 -1.65
C PRO A 507 -2.30 23.39 -2.56
N THR A 508 -2.74 22.69 -3.62
CA THR A 508 -1.82 22.10 -4.59
C THR A 508 -1.05 23.18 -5.33
N CYS A 509 -1.71 24.26 -5.75
CA CYS A 509 -1.02 25.39 -6.40
C CYS A 509 -0.03 26.07 -5.46
N LYS A 510 -0.40 26.32 -4.18
CA LYS A 510 0.51 26.82 -3.15
C LYS A 510 1.77 25.94 -3.06
N LYS A 511 1.59 24.63 -2.92
CA LYS A 511 2.70 23.66 -2.83
C LYS A 511 3.58 23.65 -4.09
N MET A 512 2.98 23.68 -5.29
CA MET A 512 3.74 23.64 -6.55
C MET A 512 4.54 24.90 -6.77
N LEU A 513 3.92 26.07 -6.59
CA LEU A 513 4.58 27.36 -6.77
C LEU A 513 5.70 27.58 -5.74
N SER A 514 5.50 27.17 -4.47
CA SER A 514 6.51 27.29 -3.42
C SER A 514 7.82 26.51 -3.70
N GLN A 515 7.82 25.62 -4.67
CA GLN A 515 9.01 24.89 -5.07
C GLN A 515 9.91 25.66 -6.07
N HIS A 516 9.39 26.72 -6.68
CA HIS A 516 10.03 27.37 -7.84
C HIS A 516 10.04 28.89 -7.77
N TYR A 517 9.02 29.49 -7.20
CA TYR A 517 8.93 30.95 -7.10
C TYR A 517 9.70 31.46 -5.88
N ASP A 518 10.62 32.40 -6.13
CA ASP A 518 11.45 32.99 -5.05
C ASP A 518 10.72 34.07 -4.23
N GLY A 519 9.51 34.50 -4.68
CA GLY A 519 8.68 35.48 -3.97
C GLY A 519 7.80 34.85 -2.89
N GLU A 520 7.09 35.67 -2.17
CA GLU A 520 6.18 35.25 -1.13
C GLU A 520 4.95 34.54 -1.72
N ILE A 521 4.54 33.40 -1.10
CA ILE A 521 3.33 32.67 -1.46
C ILE A 521 2.52 32.41 -0.20
N VAL A 522 1.30 32.96 -0.17
CA VAL A 522 0.34 32.78 0.91
C VAL A 522 -0.93 32.08 0.44
N GLY A 523 -1.61 31.35 1.31
CA GLY A 523 -2.94 30.85 1.01
C GLY A 523 -3.99 31.92 1.08
N ILE A 524 -5.02 31.87 0.26
CA ILE A 524 -6.19 32.76 0.36
C ILE A 524 -6.81 32.72 1.76
N TRP A 525 -6.78 31.59 2.43
CA TRP A 525 -7.28 31.38 3.79
C TRP A 525 -6.47 32.16 4.84
N ASP A 526 -5.15 32.30 4.65
CA ASP A 526 -4.30 33.11 5.54
C ASP A 526 -4.65 34.59 5.42
N VAL A 527 -4.84 35.09 4.17
CA VAL A 527 -5.27 36.46 3.89
C VAL A 527 -6.65 36.72 4.50
N LEU A 528 -7.62 35.81 4.34
CA LEU A 528 -8.97 35.95 4.90
C LEU A 528 -9.01 35.85 6.43
N GLU A 529 -8.07 35.13 7.05
CA GLU A 529 -7.93 35.15 8.52
C GLU A 529 -7.47 36.53 9.00
N GLU A 530 -6.52 37.16 8.30
CA GLU A 530 -5.94 38.45 8.62
C GLU A 530 -6.94 39.62 8.39
N ILE A 531 -7.48 39.72 7.16
CA ILE A 531 -8.36 40.84 6.79
C ILE A 531 -9.82 40.64 7.24
N GLY A 532 -10.17 39.43 7.75
CA GLY A 532 -11.53 39.05 8.16
C GLY A 532 -12.43 38.63 7.01
N LEU A 533 -13.57 38.01 7.35
CA LEU A 533 -14.55 37.55 6.38
C LEU A 533 -15.33 38.69 5.74
N PRO A 534 -15.74 38.60 4.45
CA PRO A 534 -16.59 39.60 3.80
C PRO A 534 -18.01 39.60 4.42
N LYS A 535 -18.73 40.72 4.25
CA LYS A 535 -20.07 40.93 4.84
C LYS A 535 -21.13 39.90 4.38
N GLY A 536 -20.92 39.22 3.25
CA GLY A 536 -21.84 38.23 2.68
C GLY A 536 -21.59 36.77 3.13
N ALA A 537 -20.69 36.56 4.11
CA ALA A 537 -20.35 35.22 4.55
C ALA A 537 -21.57 34.44 5.12
N GLN A 538 -21.82 33.23 4.60
CA GLN A 538 -22.94 32.40 5.01
C GLN A 538 -22.61 31.66 6.31
N LYS A 539 -23.49 31.80 7.32
CA LYS A 539 -23.37 31.01 8.55
C LYS A 539 -24.00 29.64 8.37
N ILE A 540 -23.34 28.61 8.87
CA ILE A 540 -23.84 27.23 8.89
C ILE A 540 -23.90 26.76 10.35
N SER A 541 -25.10 26.47 10.83
CA SER A 541 -25.35 25.98 12.20
C SER A 541 -25.78 24.50 12.17
N ARG A 542 -24.98 23.65 11.50
CA ARG A 542 -25.20 22.20 11.45
C ARG A 542 -23.85 21.46 11.43
N PRO A 543 -23.82 20.19 11.82
CA PRO A 543 -22.64 19.37 11.70
C PRO A 543 -22.18 19.26 10.24
N VAL A 544 -20.88 19.44 10.01
CA VAL A 544 -20.23 19.31 8.70
C VAL A 544 -18.87 18.60 8.85
N ALA A 545 -18.55 17.72 7.93
CA ALA A 545 -17.26 17.05 7.94
C ALA A 545 -16.21 17.87 7.19
N MET A 546 -15.02 17.96 7.75
CA MET A 546 -13.88 18.56 7.06
C MET A 546 -13.10 17.50 6.28
N HIS A 547 -12.88 17.77 4.98
CA HIS A 547 -11.95 16.97 4.20
C HIS A 547 -10.66 17.73 3.94
N ASP A 548 -9.56 17.24 4.52
CA ASP A 548 -8.25 17.82 4.30
C ASP A 548 -7.67 17.40 2.94
N SER A 549 -7.33 18.41 2.14
CA SER A 549 -6.76 18.19 0.82
C SER A 549 -5.36 17.59 0.90
N CYS A 550 -5.08 16.59 0.05
CA CYS A 550 -3.73 16.03 -0.07
C CYS A 550 -2.67 17.08 -0.47
N GLY A 551 -3.06 18.18 -1.10
CA GLY A 551 -2.18 19.33 -1.39
C GLY A 551 -1.68 20.06 -0.15
N ALA A 552 -2.41 19.96 0.98
CA ALA A 552 -2.04 20.56 2.26
C ALA A 552 -1.45 19.55 3.25
N ARG A 553 -1.10 18.35 2.78
CA ARG A 553 -0.43 17.34 3.62
C ARG A 553 0.94 17.85 4.05
N GLY A 554 1.21 17.83 5.36
CA GLY A 554 2.40 18.40 5.98
C GLY A 554 2.34 19.91 6.21
N ASP A 555 1.21 20.58 5.87
CA ASP A 555 0.95 21.99 6.14
C ASP A 555 -0.11 22.16 7.24
N ALA A 556 0.30 21.87 8.47
CA ALA A 556 -0.57 21.97 9.65
C ALA A 556 -1.12 23.38 9.86
N HIS A 557 -0.38 24.41 9.44
CA HIS A 557 -0.83 25.79 9.51
C HIS A 557 -2.07 26.02 8.63
N THR A 558 -2.01 25.62 7.36
CA THR A 558 -3.16 25.69 6.46
C THR A 558 -4.36 24.93 7.01
N GLN A 559 -4.16 23.69 7.51
CA GLN A 559 -5.24 22.86 8.06
C GLN A 559 -5.93 23.52 9.27
N GLN A 560 -5.15 24.16 10.15
CA GLN A 560 -5.67 24.86 11.33
C GLN A 560 -6.37 26.17 10.94
N THR A 561 -5.81 26.94 10.01
CA THR A 561 -6.42 28.20 9.52
C THR A 561 -7.78 27.94 8.89
N ILE A 562 -7.92 26.88 8.10
CA ILE A 562 -9.20 26.47 7.52
C ILE A 562 -10.23 26.13 8.60
N ARG A 563 -9.83 25.41 9.66
CA ARG A 563 -10.73 25.09 10.80
C ARG A 563 -11.16 26.34 11.55
N LYS A 564 -10.26 27.32 11.74
CA LYS A 564 -10.62 28.62 12.33
C LYS A 564 -11.63 29.38 11.48
N LEU A 565 -11.44 29.44 10.15
CA LEU A 565 -12.38 30.06 9.23
C LEU A 565 -13.76 29.37 9.27
N ALA A 566 -13.78 28.04 9.27
CA ALA A 566 -15.01 27.26 9.41
C ALA A 566 -15.72 27.58 10.75
N GLY A 567 -14.97 27.69 11.84
CA GLY A 567 -15.51 28.13 13.13
C GLY A 567 -16.09 29.54 13.09
N LYS A 568 -15.44 30.51 12.41
CA LYS A 568 -15.99 31.86 12.19
C LYS A 568 -17.30 31.84 11.38
N LEU A 569 -17.51 30.85 10.53
CA LEU A 569 -18.76 30.61 9.79
C LEU A 569 -19.82 29.88 10.62
N GLY A 570 -19.52 29.52 11.88
CA GLY A 570 -20.44 28.83 12.78
C GLY A 570 -20.57 27.31 12.50
N CYS A 571 -19.64 26.72 11.74
CA CYS A 571 -19.65 25.29 11.45
C CYS A 571 -19.33 24.46 12.70
N GLU A 572 -20.13 23.45 12.96
CA GLU A 572 -19.82 22.38 13.90
C GLU A 572 -19.05 21.28 13.17
N LEU A 573 -17.71 21.25 13.38
CA LEU A 573 -16.84 20.34 12.64
C LEU A 573 -16.89 18.93 13.19
N VAL A 574 -17.14 17.95 12.31
CA VAL A 574 -17.03 16.53 12.56
C VAL A 574 -15.73 16.04 11.94
N GLU A 575 -14.78 15.64 12.77
CA GLU A 575 -13.54 15.00 12.30
C GLU A 575 -13.78 13.53 11.98
N THR A 576 -13.28 13.08 10.84
CA THR A 576 -13.34 11.68 10.44
C THR A 576 -12.14 10.89 10.95
N GLU A 577 -12.20 9.57 10.96
CA GLU A 577 -11.11 8.68 11.41
C GLU A 577 -9.74 9.04 10.80
N PHE A 578 -9.74 9.46 9.54
CA PHE A 578 -8.54 9.96 8.85
C PHE A 578 -8.76 11.41 8.48
N SER A 579 -8.11 12.32 9.18
CA SER A 579 -8.17 13.76 8.98
C SER A 579 -6.75 14.36 9.01
N GLY A 580 -6.62 15.62 8.69
CA GLY A 580 -5.32 16.30 8.63
C GLY A 580 -4.35 15.57 7.68
N ASP A 581 -3.16 15.27 8.18
CA ASP A 581 -2.11 14.62 7.40
C ASP A 581 -2.42 13.16 7.04
N THR A 582 -3.36 12.52 7.71
CA THR A 582 -3.78 11.15 7.41
C THR A 582 -4.96 11.08 6.46
N SER A 583 -5.53 12.21 6.03
CA SER A 583 -6.69 12.26 5.13
C SER A 583 -6.43 11.51 3.82
N PRO A 584 -7.36 10.63 3.35
CA PRO A 584 -7.19 9.93 2.09
C PRO A 584 -7.42 10.84 0.88
N CYS A 585 -7.00 10.39 -0.30
CA CYS A 585 -7.19 11.15 -1.53
C CYS A 585 -8.62 11.00 -2.07
N CYS A 586 -9.18 12.10 -2.59
CA CYS A 586 -10.48 12.13 -3.28
C CYS A 586 -10.47 11.47 -4.68
N GLY A 587 -9.32 11.01 -5.19
CA GLY A 587 -9.18 10.37 -6.49
C GLY A 587 -8.91 11.32 -7.68
N TYR A 588 -8.75 12.63 -7.47
CA TYR A 588 -8.36 13.56 -8.53
C TYR A 588 -6.83 13.63 -8.72
N GLY A 589 -6.06 13.67 -7.62
CA GLY A 589 -4.61 13.75 -7.64
C GLY A 589 -3.97 12.62 -8.44
N GLY A 590 -2.74 12.84 -8.92
CA GLY A 590 -2.01 11.85 -9.71
C GLY A 590 -2.70 11.39 -11.00
N LEU A 591 -3.73 12.13 -11.46
CA LEU A 591 -4.48 11.84 -12.69
C LEU A 591 -5.22 10.49 -12.70
N VAL A 592 -5.54 9.94 -11.54
CA VAL A 592 -6.15 8.61 -11.42
C VAL A 592 -7.47 8.54 -12.18
N MET A 593 -8.31 9.59 -12.12
CA MET A 593 -9.59 9.63 -12.83
C MET A 593 -9.47 9.48 -14.36
N TYR A 594 -8.33 9.82 -14.93
CA TYR A 594 -8.07 9.68 -16.36
C TYR A 594 -7.47 8.31 -16.70
N ALA A 595 -6.64 7.78 -15.81
CA ALA A 595 -5.94 6.52 -16.01
C ALA A 595 -6.73 5.28 -15.56
N ASN A 596 -7.50 5.40 -14.47
CA ASN A 596 -8.28 4.33 -13.88
C ASN A 596 -9.48 4.88 -13.09
N ARG A 597 -10.60 5.08 -13.79
CA ARG A 597 -11.84 5.66 -13.24
C ARG A 597 -12.42 4.85 -12.09
N GLU A 598 -12.32 3.51 -12.16
CA GLU A 598 -12.79 2.61 -11.11
C GLU A 598 -12.11 2.91 -9.78
N VAL A 599 -10.78 2.94 -9.77
CA VAL A 599 -10.00 3.28 -8.56
C VAL A 599 -10.27 4.71 -8.08
N ALA A 600 -10.45 5.66 -9.01
CA ALA A 600 -10.78 7.04 -8.64
C ALA A 600 -12.17 7.14 -7.99
N HIS A 601 -13.16 6.37 -8.49
CA HIS A 601 -14.48 6.26 -7.88
C HIS A 601 -14.40 5.62 -6.50
N GLU A 602 -13.73 4.49 -6.34
CA GLU A 602 -13.50 3.83 -5.05
C GLU A 602 -12.82 4.78 -4.03
N MET A 603 -11.86 5.60 -4.47
CA MET A 603 -11.20 6.61 -3.62
C MET A 603 -12.20 7.65 -3.12
N ALA A 604 -13.04 8.18 -4.00
CA ALA A 604 -14.05 9.16 -3.61
C ALA A 604 -15.10 8.53 -2.68
N GLN A 605 -15.58 7.32 -2.99
CA GLN A 605 -16.51 6.56 -2.16
C GLN A 605 -15.93 6.28 -0.77
N MET A 606 -14.67 5.91 -0.66
CA MET A 606 -14.00 5.73 0.62
C MET A 606 -14.04 7.01 1.47
N CYS A 607 -13.90 8.18 0.85
CA CYS A 607 -13.98 9.45 1.56
C CYS A 607 -15.41 9.77 2.00
N VAL A 608 -16.37 9.70 1.07
CA VAL A 608 -17.75 10.16 1.33
C VAL A 608 -18.57 9.23 2.23
N ASN A 609 -18.19 7.96 2.34
CA ASN A 609 -18.88 6.97 3.18
C ASN A 609 -18.41 6.95 4.64
N ARG A 610 -17.52 7.85 5.05
CA ARG A 610 -17.01 7.90 6.44
C ARG A 610 -17.96 8.61 7.41
N THR A 611 -18.86 9.42 6.90
CA THR A 611 -19.86 10.14 7.69
C THR A 611 -21.06 10.48 6.83
N ASP A 612 -22.21 10.62 7.45
CA ASP A 612 -23.42 11.11 6.78
C ASP A 612 -23.48 12.64 6.70
N ALA A 613 -22.61 13.34 7.43
CA ALA A 613 -22.54 14.79 7.41
C ALA A 613 -22.11 15.31 6.03
N PRO A 614 -22.61 16.47 5.57
CA PRO A 614 -22.11 17.12 4.37
C PRO A 614 -20.66 17.55 4.54
N TYR A 615 -19.94 17.64 3.44
CA TYR A 615 -18.52 17.96 3.47
C TYR A 615 -18.24 19.44 3.19
N ILE A 616 -17.29 20.00 3.95
CA ILE A 616 -16.56 21.22 3.58
C ILE A 616 -15.17 20.82 3.12
N THR A 617 -14.76 21.39 1.99
CA THR A 617 -13.43 21.21 1.41
C THR A 617 -12.76 22.56 1.18
N TYR A 618 -11.45 22.57 1.00
CA TYR A 618 -10.69 23.74 0.59
C TYR A 618 -9.83 23.47 -0.66
N CYS A 619 -10.22 22.42 -1.41
CA CYS A 619 -9.75 22.12 -2.74
C CYS A 619 -10.94 21.88 -3.66
N MET A 620 -11.05 22.67 -4.73
CA MET A 620 -12.21 22.62 -5.62
C MET A 620 -12.35 21.26 -6.32
N ALA A 621 -11.25 20.58 -6.64
CA ALA A 621 -11.29 19.23 -7.21
C ALA A 621 -11.87 18.20 -6.22
N CYS A 622 -11.61 18.33 -4.91
CA CYS A 622 -12.22 17.45 -3.90
C CYS A 622 -13.72 17.70 -3.81
N ARG A 623 -14.16 18.98 -3.83
CA ARG A 623 -15.58 19.37 -3.84
C ARG A 623 -16.31 18.72 -5.03
N ASP A 624 -15.76 18.86 -6.24
CA ASP A 624 -16.33 18.32 -7.47
C ASP A 624 -16.43 16.78 -7.43
N ARG A 625 -15.39 16.12 -6.94
CA ARG A 625 -15.36 14.65 -6.80
C ARG A 625 -16.45 14.15 -5.85
N PHE A 626 -16.62 14.77 -4.69
CA PHE A 626 -17.61 14.35 -3.71
C PHE A 626 -19.05 14.63 -4.18
N ALA A 627 -19.27 15.77 -4.86
CA ALA A 627 -20.56 16.08 -5.45
C ALA A 627 -20.95 15.07 -6.56
N ARG A 628 -19.99 14.60 -7.38
CA ARG A 628 -20.22 13.54 -8.38
C ARG A 628 -20.59 12.19 -7.76
N GLU A 629 -20.21 11.95 -6.51
CA GLU A 629 -20.63 10.77 -5.75
C GLU A 629 -21.99 10.97 -5.02
N GLY A 630 -22.70 12.06 -5.31
CA GLY A 630 -23.97 12.40 -4.69
C GLY A 630 -23.89 12.91 -3.24
N ARG A 631 -22.68 13.21 -2.74
CA ARG A 631 -22.50 13.76 -1.40
C ARG A 631 -22.55 15.30 -1.42
N GLU A 632 -23.44 15.88 -0.61
CA GLU A 632 -23.43 17.35 -0.43
C GLU A 632 -22.04 17.79 -0.02
N SER A 633 -21.41 18.64 -0.85
CA SER A 633 -20.06 19.12 -0.65
C SER A 633 -19.94 20.57 -1.11
N ARG A 634 -19.37 21.41 -0.28
CA ARG A 634 -19.14 22.83 -0.57
C ARG A 634 -17.66 23.17 -0.35
N HIS A 635 -17.15 24.04 -1.22
CA HIS A 635 -15.84 24.63 -0.98
C HIS A 635 -15.99 25.76 0.08
N ILE A 636 -15.02 25.90 0.97
CA ILE A 636 -15.10 26.93 2.03
C ILE A 636 -15.27 28.34 1.46
N LEU A 637 -14.67 28.66 0.31
CA LEU A 637 -14.84 29.96 -0.35
C LEU A 637 -16.27 30.17 -0.86
N GLU A 638 -17.01 29.12 -1.25
CA GLU A 638 -18.43 29.26 -1.61
C GLU A 638 -19.25 29.76 -0.40
N LEU A 639 -18.91 29.28 0.80
CA LEU A 639 -19.56 29.70 2.04
C LEU A 639 -19.18 31.14 2.43
N ILE A 640 -17.90 31.45 2.28
CA ILE A 640 -17.36 32.80 2.63
C ILE A 640 -17.95 33.86 1.72
N TYR A 641 -18.13 33.59 0.44
CA TYR A 641 -18.60 34.58 -0.54
C TYR A 641 -20.09 34.45 -0.90
N GLY A 642 -20.81 33.47 -0.29
CA GLY A 642 -22.23 33.29 -0.52
C GLY A 642 -22.57 32.78 -1.92
N THR A 643 -21.62 32.17 -2.60
CA THR A 643 -21.78 31.57 -3.96
C THR A 643 -22.13 30.10 -3.89
N ASN A 644 -22.54 29.51 -5.03
CA ASN A 644 -22.79 28.09 -5.15
C ASN A 644 -22.39 27.60 -6.55
N ALA A 645 -21.44 26.69 -6.63
CA ALA A 645 -20.98 26.12 -7.89
C ALA A 645 -22.02 25.18 -8.56
N GLY A 646 -23.10 24.82 -7.87
CA GLY A 646 -24.15 23.96 -8.41
C GLY A 646 -23.68 22.52 -8.63
N GLU A 647 -24.30 21.86 -9.62
CA GLU A 647 -23.93 20.52 -10.06
C GLU A 647 -22.52 20.49 -10.66
N PRO A 648 -21.81 19.36 -10.57
CA PRO A 648 -20.47 19.23 -11.14
C PRO A 648 -20.48 19.41 -12.66
N PRO A 649 -19.77 20.41 -13.22
CA PRO A 649 -19.75 20.66 -14.66
C PRO A 649 -19.04 19.53 -15.42
N ASP A 650 -19.53 19.22 -16.64
CA ASP A 650 -18.87 18.29 -17.56
C ASP A 650 -17.52 18.87 -18.06
N ILE A 651 -16.76 18.07 -18.82
CA ILE A 651 -15.42 18.49 -19.29
C ILE A 651 -15.46 19.71 -20.25
N SER A 652 -16.51 19.84 -21.07
CA SER A 652 -16.70 20.97 -21.98
C SER A 652 -17.14 22.21 -21.22
N GLU A 653 -18.06 22.05 -20.29
CA GLU A 653 -18.50 23.13 -19.39
C GLU A 653 -17.33 23.67 -18.57
N LYS A 654 -16.40 22.81 -18.13
CA LYS A 654 -15.17 23.22 -17.43
C LYS A 654 -14.29 24.16 -18.28
N ARG A 655 -14.14 23.88 -19.56
CA ARG A 655 -13.43 24.76 -20.50
C ARG A 655 -14.19 26.05 -20.77
N TYR A 656 -15.48 25.91 -21.05
CA TYR A 656 -16.35 27.06 -21.26
C TYR A 656 -16.34 28.02 -20.06
N ASN A 657 -16.46 27.52 -18.84
CA ASN A 657 -16.40 28.33 -17.61
C ASN A 657 -15.10 29.12 -17.47
N ARG A 658 -13.94 28.51 -17.81
CA ARG A 658 -12.66 29.24 -17.78
C ARG A 658 -12.62 30.38 -18.78
N LEU A 659 -13.13 30.18 -20.01
CA LEU A 659 -13.20 31.21 -21.03
C LEU A 659 -14.17 32.32 -20.63
N MET A 660 -15.36 31.94 -20.15
CA MET A 660 -16.37 32.93 -19.72
C MET A 660 -15.89 33.76 -18.53
N LEU A 661 -15.21 33.12 -17.57
CA LEU A 661 -14.60 33.86 -16.46
C LEU A 661 -13.55 34.85 -16.96
N LYS A 662 -12.63 34.43 -17.84
CA LYS A 662 -11.60 35.27 -18.44
C LYS A 662 -12.25 36.47 -19.16
N ASN A 663 -13.15 36.17 -20.09
CA ASN A 663 -13.78 37.20 -20.93
C ASN A 663 -14.65 38.15 -20.11
N GLY A 664 -15.47 37.62 -19.17
CA GLY A 664 -16.29 38.44 -18.29
C GLY A 664 -15.46 39.41 -17.43
N LEU A 665 -14.35 38.93 -16.87
CA LEU A 665 -13.46 39.78 -16.08
C LEU A 665 -12.71 40.80 -16.96
N LEU A 666 -12.26 40.42 -18.18
CA LEU A 666 -11.64 41.37 -19.12
C LEU A 666 -12.60 42.50 -19.47
N HIS A 667 -13.86 42.18 -19.75
CA HIS A 667 -14.87 43.21 -20.02
C HIS A 667 -15.20 44.08 -18.79
N GLU A 668 -15.53 43.41 -17.67
CA GLU A 668 -16.01 44.12 -16.47
C GLU A 668 -14.95 45.03 -15.83
N ILE A 669 -13.66 44.55 -15.79
CA ILE A 669 -12.61 45.18 -15.01
C ILE A 669 -11.66 46.00 -15.88
N TRP A 670 -11.31 45.47 -17.07
CA TRP A 670 -10.37 46.17 -17.98
C TRP A 670 -11.05 46.86 -19.16
N GLY A 671 -12.37 46.71 -19.34
CA GLY A 671 -13.14 47.37 -20.41
C GLY A 671 -12.81 46.84 -21.82
N GLU A 672 -12.33 45.61 -21.93
CA GLU A 672 -11.98 45.00 -23.23
C GLU A 672 -13.22 44.40 -23.91
N GLU A 673 -13.30 44.52 -25.26
CA GLU A 673 -14.38 43.93 -26.05
C GLU A 673 -14.22 42.42 -26.04
N ILE A 674 -15.36 41.68 -25.88
CA ILE A 674 -15.42 40.22 -25.90
C ILE A 674 -15.66 39.76 -27.34
N LEU A 675 -14.83 38.85 -27.84
CA LEU A 675 -15.13 38.09 -29.04
C LEU A 675 -16.14 36.99 -28.66
N GLU A 676 -17.40 37.12 -29.08
CA GLU A 676 -18.38 36.05 -28.92
C GLU A 676 -17.97 34.84 -29.76
N MET A 677 -17.80 33.70 -29.12
CA MET A 677 -17.67 32.41 -29.80
C MET A 677 -19.09 31.92 -30.16
N THR A 678 -19.58 32.24 -31.33
CA THR A 678 -20.87 31.75 -31.84
C THR A 678 -20.61 30.61 -32.82
N CYS A 679 -21.28 29.48 -32.60
CA CYS A 679 -21.42 28.45 -33.64
C CYS A 679 -22.41 28.97 -34.70
N GLU A 680 -22.03 28.88 -35.98
CA GLU A 680 -22.87 29.41 -37.11
C GLU A 680 -24.17 28.64 -37.30
N PHE A 681 -24.40 27.54 -36.62
CA PHE A 681 -25.56 26.69 -36.74
C PHE A 681 -25.94 26.04 -35.40
N PRO A 682 -27.25 25.74 -35.19
CA PRO A 682 -27.70 25.09 -33.97
C PRO A 682 -27.19 23.66 -33.85
N ILE A 683 -26.63 23.33 -32.69
CA ILE A 683 -26.25 21.95 -32.31
C ILE A 683 -26.89 21.64 -30.96
N THR A 684 -27.66 20.55 -30.91
CA THR A 684 -28.22 20.00 -29.68
C THR A 684 -27.67 18.60 -29.42
N PHE A 685 -27.62 18.21 -28.15
CA PHE A 685 -27.04 16.91 -27.75
C PHE A 685 -28.08 16.10 -26.98
N MET A 686 -28.20 14.82 -27.29
CA MET A 686 -28.96 13.90 -26.44
C MET A 686 -28.28 13.76 -25.08
N PRO A 687 -29.03 13.61 -23.96
CA PRO A 687 -28.42 13.42 -22.64
C PRO A 687 -27.45 12.24 -22.58
N GLU A 688 -27.76 11.14 -23.24
CA GLU A 688 -26.92 9.96 -23.36
C GLU A 688 -25.63 10.23 -24.12
N ALA A 689 -25.69 11.09 -25.15
CA ALA A 689 -24.52 11.53 -25.90
C ALA A 689 -23.56 12.35 -25.00
N LEU A 690 -24.09 13.28 -24.24
CA LEU A 690 -23.29 14.08 -23.29
C LEU A 690 -22.57 13.21 -22.26
N LYS A 691 -23.28 12.24 -21.68
CA LYS A 691 -22.70 11.29 -20.74
C LYS A 691 -21.59 10.45 -21.40
N LEU A 692 -21.83 9.94 -22.59
CA LEU A 692 -20.84 9.16 -23.34
C LEU A 692 -19.60 9.99 -23.69
N MET A 693 -19.81 11.26 -24.07
CA MET A 693 -18.72 12.19 -24.39
C MET A 693 -17.87 12.50 -23.14
N ASP A 694 -18.49 12.77 -21.98
CA ASP A 694 -17.77 12.97 -20.72
C ASP A 694 -16.98 11.70 -20.34
N ASP A 695 -17.58 10.52 -20.51
CA ASP A 695 -16.93 9.24 -20.28
C ASP A 695 -15.73 8.97 -21.21
N ARG A 696 -15.77 9.42 -22.43
CA ARG A 696 -14.73 9.22 -23.44
C ARG A 696 -13.78 10.40 -23.60
N MET A 697 -13.90 11.43 -22.79
CA MET A 697 -13.13 12.67 -22.87
C MET A 697 -13.23 13.36 -24.24
N ILE A 698 -14.44 13.45 -24.79
CA ILE A 698 -14.76 14.13 -26.03
C ILE A 698 -15.42 15.46 -25.71
N LEU A 699 -14.87 16.55 -26.22
CA LEU A 699 -15.38 17.88 -25.99
C LEU A 699 -16.52 18.23 -26.97
N LYS A 700 -17.44 19.11 -26.55
CA LYS A 700 -18.46 19.68 -27.44
C LYS A 700 -17.80 20.40 -28.62
N GLU A 701 -16.69 21.09 -28.37
CA GLU A 701 -15.88 21.78 -29.38
C GLU A 701 -15.30 20.81 -30.43
N ASP A 702 -14.91 19.58 -30.03
CA ASP A 702 -14.45 18.57 -30.98
C ASP A 702 -15.59 18.14 -31.92
N VAL A 703 -16.80 17.95 -31.34
CA VAL A 703 -18.01 17.62 -32.14
C VAL A 703 -18.36 18.78 -33.06
N ILE A 704 -18.34 20.03 -32.62
CA ILE A 704 -18.58 21.22 -33.42
C ILE A 704 -17.62 21.24 -34.62
N LYS A 705 -16.34 21.06 -34.42
CA LYS A 705 -15.33 21.00 -35.50
C LYS A 705 -15.58 19.88 -36.51
N VAL A 706 -16.13 18.72 -36.06
CA VAL A 706 -16.53 17.64 -36.95
C VAL A 706 -17.73 18.07 -37.81
N MET A 707 -18.72 18.72 -37.20
CA MET A 707 -19.93 19.17 -37.92
C MET A 707 -19.65 20.34 -38.86
N GLU A 708 -18.75 21.27 -38.52
CA GLU A 708 -18.23 22.29 -39.40
C GLU A 708 -17.60 21.68 -40.65
N SER A 709 -16.74 20.66 -40.47
CA SER A 709 -16.13 19.93 -41.58
C SER A 709 -17.12 19.22 -42.44
N PHE A 710 -18.17 18.64 -41.84
CA PHE A 710 -19.24 18.02 -42.57
C PHE A 710 -19.97 19.05 -43.47
N ARG A 711 -20.26 20.23 -42.97
CA ARG A 711 -20.92 21.30 -43.78
C ARG A 711 -20.06 21.78 -44.92
N GLU A 712 -18.75 21.71 -44.83
CA GLU A 712 -17.81 22.05 -45.92
C GLU A 712 -17.68 20.95 -46.95
N THR A 713 -17.69 19.68 -46.52
CA THR A 713 -17.35 18.53 -47.37
C THR A 713 -18.58 17.71 -47.82
N GLU A 714 -19.69 17.79 -47.08
CA GLU A 714 -20.88 16.95 -47.19
C GLU A 714 -20.60 15.43 -47.08
N GLU A 715 -19.43 15.06 -46.55
CA GLU A 715 -19.04 13.66 -46.39
C GLU A 715 -19.69 13.02 -45.14
N ALA A 716 -20.65 12.13 -45.37
CA ALA A 716 -21.28 11.34 -44.33
C ALA A 716 -21.63 9.93 -44.79
N ILE A 717 -21.77 9.03 -43.84
CA ILE A 717 -22.18 7.64 -44.05
C ILE A 717 -23.56 7.46 -43.40
N PHE A 718 -24.50 6.87 -44.14
CA PHE A 718 -25.80 6.51 -43.58
C PHE A 718 -25.72 5.15 -42.88
N ASP A 719 -26.08 5.11 -41.62
CA ASP A 719 -26.18 3.89 -40.83
C ASP A 719 -27.60 3.33 -40.92
N SER A 720 -27.75 2.28 -41.71
CA SER A 720 -29.06 1.66 -41.98
C SER A 720 -29.69 0.96 -40.75
N GLU A 721 -28.91 0.64 -39.73
CA GLU A 721 -29.43 0.01 -38.51
C GLU A 721 -30.04 1.04 -37.57
N SER A 722 -29.44 2.19 -37.41
CA SER A 722 -29.94 3.25 -36.53
C SER A 722 -30.78 4.31 -37.27
N GLY A 723 -30.70 4.38 -38.60
CA GLY A 723 -31.31 5.45 -39.40
C GLY A 723 -30.65 6.81 -39.30
N LEU A 724 -29.45 6.87 -38.72
CA LEU A 724 -28.70 8.09 -38.44
C LEU A 724 -27.56 8.31 -39.44
N MET A 725 -27.17 9.57 -39.60
CA MET A 725 -25.96 9.94 -40.33
C MET A 725 -24.73 9.89 -39.45
N ILE A 726 -23.58 9.50 -40.01
CA ILE A 726 -22.30 9.46 -39.35
C ILE A 726 -21.30 10.26 -40.16
N THR A 727 -20.67 11.23 -39.55
CA THR A 727 -19.53 11.97 -40.13
C THR A 727 -18.29 11.91 -39.25
N ARG A 728 -17.15 12.26 -39.82
CA ARG A 728 -15.87 12.19 -39.12
C ARG A 728 -14.92 13.32 -39.49
N LYS A 729 -14.04 13.65 -38.54
CA LYS A 729 -12.88 14.52 -38.79
C LYS A 729 -11.70 14.04 -38.00
N ARG A 730 -10.51 14.15 -38.58
CA ARG A 730 -9.26 13.95 -37.86
C ARG A 730 -8.79 15.30 -37.30
N ILE A 731 -8.66 15.36 -35.99
CA ILE A 731 -8.15 16.52 -35.26
C ILE A 731 -6.84 16.08 -34.56
N GLY A 732 -5.71 16.58 -35.01
CA GLY A 732 -4.40 16.12 -34.55
C GLY A 732 -4.19 14.62 -34.83
N ASN A 733 -3.95 13.85 -33.76
CA ASN A 733 -3.72 12.40 -33.84
C ASN A 733 -4.97 11.54 -33.61
N VAL A 734 -6.14 12.16 -33.41
CA VAL A 734 -7.39 11.49 -33.07
C VAL A 734 -8.42 11.70 -34.16
N THR A 735 -9.10 10.66 -34.60
CA THR A 735 -10.27 10.76 -35.47
C THR A 735 -11.53 10.70 -34.61
N PHE A 736 -12.34 11.75 -34.70
CA PHE A 736 -13.62 11.86 -34.04
C PHE A 736 -14.72 11.48 -35.01
N TRP A 737 -15.70 10.73 -34.54
CA TRP A 737 -16.87 10.30 -35.24
C TRP A 737 -18.11 10.79 -34.54
N VAL A 738 -19.07 11.30 -35.27
CA VAL A 738 -20.31 11.87 -34.74
C VAL A 738 -21.50 11.22 -35.43
N LYS A 739 -22.43 10.65 -34.65
CA LYS A 739 -23.76 10.22 -35.11
C LYS A 739 -24.77 11.32 -34.86
N TYR A 740 -25.48 11.71 -35.90
CA TYR A 740 -26.37 12.83 -35.84
C TYR A 740 -27.61 12.63 -36.73
N GLU A 741 -28.63 13.45 -36.49
CA GLU A 741 -29.75 13.68 -37.44
C GLU A 741 -29.90 15.19 -37.65
N GLU A 742 -30.44 15.58 -38.82
CA GLU A 742 -30.77 16.96 -39.13
C GLU A 742 -32.13 17.31 -38.52
N GLN A 743 -32.19 18.40 -37.73
CA GLN A 743 -33.40 18.87 -37.09
C GLN A 743 -33.44 20.39 -37.06
N ASP A 744 -34.55 21.00 -37.51
CA ASP A 744 -34.87 22.44 -37.43
C ASP A 744 -33.74 23.38 -37.94
N GLY A 745 -33.06 22.97 -39.02
CA GLY A 745 -31.96 23.74 -39.62
C GLY A 745 -30.63 23.63 -38.87
N GLY A 746 -30.51 22.71 -37.93
CA GLY A 746 -29.33 22.35 -37.18
C GLY A 746 -29.13 20.83 -37.06
N TYR A 747 -28.42 20.39 -36.02
CA TYR A 747 -28.07 18.98 -35.82
C TYR A 747 -28.36 18.54 -34.39
N LEU A 748 -28.99 17.36 -34.26
CA LEU A 748 -29.12 16.63 -33.00
C LEU A 748 -28.08 15.52 -32.92
N ILE A 749 -27.21 15.57 -31.93
CA ILE A 749 -26.12 14.63 -31.75
C ILE A 749 -26.59 13.46 -30.87
N HIS A 750 -26.57 12.24 -31.41
CA HIS A 750 -26.95 11.01 -30.74
C HIS A 750 -25.77 10.32 -30.05
N SER A 751 -24.59 10.39 -30.63
CA SER A 751 -23.36 9.88 -29.98
C SER A 751 -22.08 10.43 -30.63
N ALA A 752 -21.02 10.43 -29.89
CA ALA A 752 -19.67 10.70 -30.40
C ALA A 752 -18.67 9.66 -29.86
N TYR A 753 -17.70 9.29 -30.70
CA TYR A 753 -16.62 8.41 -30.33
C TYR A 753 -15.33 8.80 -31.04
N SER A 754 -14.19 8.34 -30.53
CA SER A 754 -12.90 8.69 -31.07
C SER A 754 -11.95 7.50 -31.07
N HIS A 755 -11.01 7.49 -32.03
CA HIS A 755 -9.92 6.51 -32.08
C HIS A 755 -8.65 7.12 -32.70
N ARG A 756 -7.52 6.46 -32.43
CA ARG A 756 -6.21 6.89 -32.94
C ARG A 756 -5.74 6.11 -34.17
N MET A 757 -6.46 5.07 -34.57
CA MET A 757 -6.11 4.31 -35.76
C MET A 757 -6.21 5.18 -37.00
N LYS A 758 -5.21 5.12 -37.87
CA LYS A 758 -5.30 5.64 -39.25
C LYS A 758 -6.07 4.60 -40.06
N ILE A 759 -7.25 4.96 -40.54
CA ILE A 759 -7.97 4.14 -41.52
C ILE A 759 -7.54 4.67 -42.87
N ASP A 760 -6.65 3.98 -43.55
CA ASP A 760 -6.32 4.28 -44.95
C ASP A 760 -7.48 3.83 -45.83
N SER A 761 -8.10 4.77 -46.49
CA SER A 761 -9.25 4.53 -47.39
C SER A 761 -8.83 3.90 -48.73
N SER A 762 -7.63 3.33 -48.83
CA SER A 762 -7.09 2.73 -50.04
C SER A 762 -7.04 1.19 -49.99
N GLN A 763 -8.13 0.55 -49.54
CA GLN A 763 -8.40 -0.87 -49.84
C GLN A 763 -9.83 -1.08 -50.26
#